data_1c0b6cb79c2772508357230b286ff68c
#
_entry.id   1c0b6cb79c2772508357230b286ff68c
#
_cell.length_a   1.000
_cell.length_b   1.000
_cell.length_c   1.000
_cell.angle_alpha   90.00
_cell.angle_beta   90.00
_cell.angle_gamma   90.00
#
_symmetry.space_group_name_H-M   'P 1'
#
loop_
_entity.id
_entity.type
_entity.pdbx_description
1 polymer ?
#
loop_
_entity_poly.entity_id
_entity_poly.type
_entity_poly.pdbx_seq_one_letter_code
_entity_poly.pdbx_strand_id
1 'polypeptide(L)'
;MIKKYLANKMITISLIVIFVFSTMSFILPTMAQATVDPNPYINAMPNPVQVNNPVLFHVGSVYPTPTSVVGWEGLMVEVVKPDGSTEMLGPITTDTTGGTGVLYTPTTLGTYTIRTLFPETVTTFNSARIGPIGTVMEETYSEPVELIVREEPLEFYPGHKLPEGYWGRPVGGELREWNVILGNHLHSSLPTGTGPHNIVKQGNEYAPETGHVLWRHQMTTGGLAGGFGNLAFEQGDAYEPKFHGAVILGGILFYNNFEDRYGPEHIELPVVAIDLKTGKELWRSELVAYDGTIAKIAFGQLFYWDSYNYHGAFGYLWTVSGSTWHAFDPWTGRWEYTMENVPSGTNVWGPRGEIYRYNINKNQGTMTLWNSSRVVSGEGSWRPQGRVYDATNGIEWTINIPGLSDMEGSVYKVRENYIIGADFQRGGRAPTPAHIWAIEVDIMKAEAELIWDTTWTLPSGVQTVTVEDVSAEQDLIIHSSKETRQTWGRRLSTGEMIWGPTAKRHYTDNWGHSSGNSWDIIAEDKVIAGNYGGTVWCYDAQTGNVEWTFDIPDPYTEVLHNNFWRFRPAQVTDGKLYIENTEHNPRDPQPRGAPYICIDLETGTEIWRLPYRQGEWSTHSIIGDSTIVMQNTYDQAVYAVGKGPSAITLEAPLTGVTAGSSVVLRGMVTDISPGTQEELIKLRFPNGVPAVSDSDMTAWMTYVYNQYEQPADVTGVPVKIEIVDPNGHYEWIGTATTDVYGNYGYSFRPQVEGQYLIITTFEGSASYYGSTSTTYITIDPAPTPAAPIEPEEPETPVAPIEPTQPETPLITTEIAIVIAVAAVSVIGVAAYWMLRRK
;
A
#
# COMPACT_ATOMS: atom_id res chain seq x y z
N MET A 1 38.88 40.09 -88.83
CA MET A 1 39.87 39.18 -88.16
C MET A 1 39.91 39.41 -86.66
N ILE A 2 39.81 40.60 -86.09
CA ILE A 2 39.90 40.93 -84.64
C ILE A 2 38.73 40.36 -83.79
N LYS A 3 37.50 40.37 -84.35
CA LYS A 3 36.33 39.79 -83.62
C LYS A 3 36.41 38.29 -83.43
N LYS A 4 36.97 37.53 -84.36
CA LYS A 4 37.13 36.07 -84.20
C LYS A 4 38.25 35.67 -83.23
N TYR A 5 39.31 36.53 -83.17
CA TYR A 5 40.41 36.32 -82.21
C TYR A 5 40.00 36.59 -80.75
N LEU A 6 39.18 37.61 -80.51
CA LEU A 6 38.61 37.91 -79.19
C LEU A 6 37.60 36.86 -78.73
N ALA A 7 36.75 36.31 -79.62
CA ALA A 7 35.81 35.27 -79.32
C ALA A 7 36.54 33.98 -78.92
N ASN A 8 37.58 33.60 -79.64
CA ASN A 8 38.35 32.38 -79.24
C ASN A 8 39.12 32.57 -77.91
N LYS A 9 39.67 33.76 -77.62
CA LYS A 9 40.28 34.01 -76.31
C LYS A 9 39.25 33.97 -75.14
N MET A 10 38.07 34.53 -75.39
CA MET A 10 37.01 34.44 -74.38
C MET A 10 36.54 33.03 -74.17
N ILE A 11 36.41 32.16 -75.22
CA ILE A 11 36.07 30.78 -75.09
C ILE A 11 37.16 30.01 -74.33
N THR A 12 38.44 30.28 -74.63
CA THR A 12 39.55 29.62 -73.95
C THR A 12 39.68 30.02 -72.50
N ILE A 13 39.43 31.28 -72.14
CA ILE A 13 39.42 31.78 -70.77
C ILE A 13 38.21 31.23 -70.03
N SER A 14 37.01 31.16 -70.64
CA SER A 14 35.85 30.53 -70.06
C SER A 14 36.03 29.03 -69.81
N LEU A 15 36.66 28.27 -70.69
CA LEU A 15 37.01 26.87 -70.54
C LEU A 15 38.05 26.66 -69.44
N ILE A 16 39.03 27.54 -69.30
CA ILE A 16 40.02 27.46 -68.19
C ILE A 16 39.37 27.81 -66.88
N VAL A 17 38.45 28.82 -66.81
CA VAL A 17 37.70 29.13 -65.59
C VAL A 17 36.76 28.01 -65.18
N ILE A 18 36.08 27.37 -66.14
CA ILE A 18 35.20 26.20 -65.84
C ILE A 18 36.08 25.03 -65.42
N PHE A 19 37.25 24.80 -66.01
CA PHE A 19 38.11 23.68 -65.55
C PHE A 19 38.70 23.92 -64.16
N VAL A 20 39.07 25.13 -63.78
CA VAL A 20 39.58 25.53 -62.48
C VAL A 20 38.46 25.47 -61.48
N PHE A 21 37.22 25.90 -61.82
CA PHE A 21 36.06 25.72 -60.95
C PHE A 21 35.64 24.22 -60.79
N SER A 22 35.76 23.41 -61.84
CA SER A 22 35.45 21.97 -61.73
C SER A 22 36.49 21.18 -60.93
N THR A 23 37.77 21.61 -60.97
CA THR A 23 38.79 21.01 -60.09
C THR A 23 38.80 21.55 -58.66
N MET A 24 38.30 22.76 -58.42
CA MET A 24 38.05 23.24 -57.03
C MET A 24 36.84 22.62 -56.35
N SER A 25 35.93 22.01 -57.09
CA SER A 25 34.72 21.39 -56.51
C SER A 25 34.96 20.00 -55.94
N PHE A 26 36.16 19.48 -55.94
CA PHE A 26 36.50 18.15 -55.43
C PHE A 26 37.50 18.13 -54.25
N ILE A 27 37.79 19.27 -53.64
CA ILE A 27 38.46 19.32 -52.36
C ILE A 27 37.46 19.87 -51.35
N LEU A 28 36.40 19.12 -51.11
CA LEU A 28 35.81 19.19 -49.81
C LEU A 28 36.85 18.61 -48.84
N PRO A 29 37.31 19.35 -47.84
CA PRO A 29 38.06 18.71 -46.78
C PRO A 29 37.15 17.65 -46.25
N THR A 30 37.51 16.37 -46.34
CA THR A 30 36.98 15.34 -45.48
C THR A 30 37.27 15.85 -44.07
N MET A 31 36.25 16.46 -43.44
CA MET A 31 36.36 16.78 -42.03
C MET A 31 36.73 15.44 -41.37
N ALA A 32 37.91 15.36 -40.83
CA ALA A 32 38.28 14.17 -40.06
C ALA A 32 37.18 14.00 -39.03
N GLN A 33 36.53 12.87 -39.07
CA GLN A 33 35.48 12.55 -38.10
C GLN A 33 36.10 12.64 -36.70
N ALA A 34 35.51 13.44 -35.86
CA ALA A 34 36.02 13.59 -34.49
C ALA A 34 35.91 12.25 -33.77
N THR A 35 36.99 11.81 -33.16
CA THR A 35 37.04 10.59 -32.34
C THR A 35 37.31 10.92 -30.88
N VAL A 36 36.74 10.13 -29.98
CA VAL A 36 36.90 10.29 -28.52
C VAL A 36 37.05 8.91 -27.89
N ASP A 37 38.05 8.75 -27.05
CA ASP A 37 38.18 7.58 -26.18
C ASP A 37 37.06 7.59 -25.12
N PRO A 38 36.23 6.56 -25.05
CA PRO A 38 35.13 6.46 -24.06
C PRO A 38 35.62 6.35 -22.61
N ASN A 39 36.87 6.04 -22.36
CA ASN A 39 37.46 5.78 -21.05
C ASN A 39 36.55 4.85 -20.21
N PRO A 40 36.35 3.60 -20.65
CA PRO A 40 35.49 2.68 -19.90
C PRO A 40 36.13 2.29 -18.58
N TYR A 41 35.30 1.92 -17.62
CA TYR A 41 35.75 1.45 -16.31
C TYR A 41 35.04 0.18 -15.87
N ILE A 42 35.66 -0.54 -14.93
CA ILE A 42 35.06 -1.68 -14.22
C ILE A 42 35.55 -1.68 -12.76
N ASN A 43 34.64 -2.02 -11.85
CA ASN A 43 34.94 -2.38 -10.48
C ASN A 43 34.15 -3.62 -10.09
N ALA A 44 34.63 -4.38 -9.10
CA ALA A 44 33.93 -5.55 -8.56
C ALA A 44 33.65 -5.34 -7.07
N MET A 45 32.41 -5.63 -6.64
CA MET A 45 31.99 -5.50 -5.26
C MET A 45 31.05 -6.64 -4.87
N PRO A 46 31.33 -7.41 -3.80
CA PRO A 46 32.53 -7.35 -2.99
C PRO A 46 33.77 -7.91 -3.72
N ASN A 47 34.93 -7.43 -3.35
CA ASN A 47 36.21 -7.98 -3.79
C ASN A 47 37.22 -7.94 -2.62
N PRO A 48 37.66 -9.10 -2.10
CA PRO A 48 37.39 -10.46 -2.56
C PRO A 48 35.92 -10.88 -2.38
N VAL A 49 35.51 -11.95 -3.09
CA VAL A 49 34.18 -12.56 -3.02
C VAL A 49 34.28 -14.03 -2.63
N GLN A 50 33.30 -14.57 -1.91
CA GLN A 50 33.20 -16.01 -1.65
C GLN A 50 32.76 -16.76 -2.91
N VAL A 51 33.34 -17.93 -3.16
CA VAL A 51 32.94 -18.80 -4.28
C VAL A 51 31.44 -19.13 -4.23
N ASN A 52 30.76 -19.11 -5.37
CA ASN A 52 29.32 -19.27 -5.54
C ASN A 52 28.44 -18.12 -4.94
N ASN A 53 29.05 -17.02 -4.49
CA ASN A 53 28.33 -15.83 -4.11
C ASN A 53 28.33 -14.79 -5.23
N PRO A 54 27.26 -14.02 -5.41
CA PRO A 54 27.20 -12.99 -6.42
C PRO A 54 28.16 -11.84 -6.11
N VAL A 55 28.79 -11.32 -7.17
CA VAL A 55 29.57 -10.10 -7.17
C VAL A 55 28.93 -9.13 -8.18
N LEU A 56 28.80 -7.87 -7.82
CA LEU A 56 28.36 -6.81 -8.71
C LEU A 56 29.57 -6.25 -9.46
N PHE A 57 29.54 -6.29 -10.77
CA PHE A 57 30.44 -5.52 -11.62
C PHE A 57 29.82 -4.16 -11.90
N HIS A 58 30.43 -3.10 -11.44
CA HIS A 58 30.05 -1.74 -11.79
C HIS A 58 30.84 -1.34 -13.04
N VAL A 59 30.15 -1.15 -14.14
CA VAL A 59 30.71 -0.95 -15.48
C VAL A 59 30.18 0.32 -16.12
N GLY A 60 30.93 0.92 -17.03
CA GLY A 60 30.45 2.11 -17.73
C GLY A 60 31.54 2.89 -18.45
N SER A 61 31.20 4.12 -18.84
CA SER A 61 32.08 5.12 -19.39
C SER A 61 32.10 6.37 -18.50
N VAL A 62 33.19 7.10 -18.46
CA VAL A 62 33.29 8.37 -17.71
C VAL A 62 32.42 9.48 -18.33
N TYR A 63 31.87 9.27 -19.48
CA TYR A 63 30.99 10.21 -20.15
C TYR A 63 29.52 9.83 -19.98
N PRO A 64 28.70 10.71 -19.32
CA PRO A 64 27.28 10.54 -19.32
C PRO A 64 26.69 10.84 -20.71
N THR A 65 25.56 10.21 -21.02
CA THR A 65 24.78 10.61 -22.19
C THR A 65 24.03 11.91 -21.86
N PRO A 66 23.96 12.88 -22.76
CA PRO A 66 23.22 14.14 -22.51
C PRO A 66 21.70 13.98 -22.73
N THR A 67 21.22 12.76 -22.83
CA THR A 67 19.81 12.42 -22.90
C THR A 67 19.37 11.87 -21.55
N SER A 68 18.07 11.96 -21.23
CA SER A 68 17.51 11.40 -20.03
C SER A 68 16.90 9.99 -20.24
N VAL A 69 17.09 9.41 -21.41
CA VAL A 69 16.42 8.17 -21.82
C VAL A 69 17.35 7.01 -22.00
N VAL A 70 18.46 7.23 -22.68
CA VAL A 70 19.30 6.13 -23.20
C VAL A 70 20.71 6.34 -22.70
N GLY A 71 21.25 5.31 -22.04
CA GLY A 71 22.66 5.21 -21.74
C GLY A 71 23.46 4.75 -22.96
N TRP A 72 24.69 4.31 -22.71
CA TRP A 72 25.51 3.67 -23.71
C TRP A 72 25.09 2.23 -23.92
N GLU A 73 24.88 1.80 -25.13
CA GLU A 73 24.43 0.44 -25.47
C GLU A 73 25.58 -0.43 -25.95
N GLY A 74 25.43 -1.74 -25.75
CA GLY A 74 26.31 -2.75 -26.32
C GLY A 74 27.63 -2.98 -25.58
N LEU A 75 27.78 -2.46 -24.36
CA LEU A 75 28.96 -2.75 -23.55
C LEU A 75 29.04 -4.25 -23.25
N MET A 76 30.28 -4.77 -23.19
CA MET A 76 30.55 -6.16 -22.83
C MET A 76 31.50 -6.21 -21.65
N VAL A 77 31.37 -7.22 -20.79
CA VAL A 77 32.39 -7.53 -19.77
C VAL A 77 33.12 -8.79 -20.16
N GLU A 78 34.41 -8.70 -20.28
CA GLU A 78 35.29 -9.84 -20.45
C GLU A 78 35.73 -10.35 -19.07
N VAL A 79 35.48 -11.61 -18.80
CA VAL A 79 35.87 -12.31 -17.57
C VAL A 79 36.85 -13.41 -17.90
N VAL A 80 38.12 -13.23 -17.57
CA VAL A 80 39.15 -14.28 -17.70
C VAL A 80 39.22 -15.04 -16.38
N LYS A 81 38.93 -16.34 -16.42
CA LYS A 81 38.90 -17.24 -15.26
C LYS A 81 40.30 -17.70 -14.86
N PRO A 82 40.46 -18.23 -13.64
CA PRO A 82 41.77 -18.73 -13.18
C PRO A 82 42.41 -19.83 -14.05
N ASP A 83 41.60 -20.56 -14.81
CA ASP A 83 42.05 -21.59 -15.78
C ASP A 83 42.47 -21.02 -17.14
N GLY A 84 42.34 -19.68 -17.32
CA GLY A 84 42.65 -18.98 -18.57
C GLY A 84 41.48 -18.95 -19.56
N SER A 85 40.35 -19.59 -19.27
CA SER A 85 39.16 -19.49 -20.13
C SER A 85 38.53 -18.13 -20.01
N THR A 86 37.92 -17.63 -21.12
CA THR A 86 37.28 -16.31 -21.18
C THR A 86 35.79 -16.45 -21.38
N GLU A 87 35.04 -15.65 -20.64
CA GLU A 87 33.59 -15.49 -20.76
C GLU A 87 33.26 -14.05 -21.07
N MET A 88 32.28 -13.81 -21.96
CA MET A 88 31.78 -12.49 -22.29
C MET A 88 30.36 -12.32 -21.76
N LEU A 89 30.14 -11.28 -20.92
CA LEU A 89 28.82 -10.92 -20.40
C LEU A 89 28.28 -9.72 -21.19
N GLY A 90 27.05 -9.74 -21.55
CA GLY A 90 26.39 -8.64 -22.27
C GLY A 90 25.58 -9.14 -23.49
N PRO A 91 25.07 -8.23 -24.35
CA PRO A 91 25.31 -6.78 -24.33
C PRO A 91 24.64 -6.06 -23.15
N ILE A 92 25.29 -5.03 -22.64
CA ILE A 92 24.88 -4.26 -21.46
C ILE A 92 24.55 -2.83 -21.90
N THR A 93 23.51 -2.26 -21.35
CA THR A 93 23.15 -0.85 -21.52
C THR A 93 23.37 -0.11 -20.21
N THR A 94 24.07 1.02 -20.22
CA THR A 94 24.26 1.88 -19.03
C THR A 94 22.99 2.69 -18.76
N ASP A 95 22.90 3.27 -17.58
CA ASP A 95 22.00 4.38 -17.36
C ASP A 95 22.51 5.69 -18.04
N THR A 96 21.76 6.76 -17.88
CA THR A 96 22.11 8.06 -18.50
C THR A 96 23.32 8.74 -17.84
N THR A 97 23.76 8.27 -16.68
CA THR A 97 24.99 8.74 -16.04
C THR A 97 26.25 8.11 -16.63
N GLY A 98 26.07 7.10 -17.48
CA GLY A 98 27.14 6.38 -18.15
C GLY A 98 27.59 5.11 -17.44
N GLY A 99 26.95 4.74 -16.33
CA GLY A 99 27.26 3.55 -15.53
C GLY A 99 26.10 2.57 -15.39
N THR A 100 26.41 1.34 -15.00
CA THR A 100 25.40 0.33 -14.63
C THR A 100 26.04 -0.81 -13.82
N GLY A 101 25.22 -1.75 -13.32
CA GLY A 101 25.65 -2.92 -12.58
C GLY A 101 25.29 -4.22 -13.28
N VAL A 102 26.22 -5.18 -13.26
CA VAL A 102 26.01 -6.54 -13.76
C VAL A 102 26.37 -7.55 -12.69
N LEU A 103 25.45 -8.45 -12.36
CA LEU A 103 25.72 -9.53 -11.41
C LEU A 103 26.44 -10.68 -12.10
N TYR A 104 27.49 -11.18 -11.43
CA TYR A 104 28.25 -12.35 -11.81
C TYR A 104 28.44 -13.27 -10.62
N THR A 105 28.35 -14.58 -10.82
CA THR A 105 28.59 -15.55 -9.74
C THR A 105 29.80 -16.44 -10.10
N PRO A 106 30.96 -16.16 -9.50
CA PRO A 106 32.16 -16.98 -9.77
C PRO A 106 32.05 -18.36 -9.13
N THR A 107 32.33 -19.40 -9.89
CA THR A 107 32.20 -20.79 -9.44
C THR A 107 33.53 -21.50 -9.16
N THR A 108 34.65 -20.84 -9.40
CA THR A 108 36.00 -21.41 -9.26
C THR A 108 36.84 -20.50 -8.35
N LEU A 109 37.59 -21.13 -7.44
CA LEU A 109 38.54 -20.41 -6.58
C LEU A 109 39.70 -19.84 -7.38
N GLY A 110 40.22 -18.70 -7.01
CA GLY A 110 41.38 -18.07 -7.59
C GLY A 110 41.15 -16.64 -8.05
N THR A 111 42.11 -16.13 -8.82
CA THR A 111 42.04 -14.75 -9.33
C THR A 111 41.49 -14.74 -10.74
N TYR A 112 40.44 -13.96 -10.93
CA TYR A 112 39.85 -13.63 -12.24
C TYR A 112 40.39 -12.28 -12.68
N THR A 113 40.51 -12.07 -13.99
CA THR A 113 40.77 -10.73 -14.57
C THR A 113 39.52 -10.28 -15.31
N ILE A 114 39.02 -9.10 -14.97
CA ILE A 114 37.81 -8.56 -15.57
C ILE A 114 38.09 -7.20 -16.21
N ARG A 115 37.44 -6.92 -17.34
CA ARG A 115 37.50 -5.62 -18.01
C ARG A 115 36.22 -5.33 -18.80
N THR A 116 35.83 -4.07 -18.93
CA THR A 116 34.73 -3.61 -19.77
C THR A 116 35.23 -3.33 -21.17
N LEU A 117 34.54 -3.83 -22.18
CA LEU A 117 34.68 -3.45 -23.57
C LEU A 117 33.56 -2.44 -23.91
N PHE A 118 33.95 -1.24 -24.29
CA PHE A 118 33.07 -0.27 -24.89
C PHE A 118 33.11 -0.44 -26.42
N PRO A 119 31.98 -0.66 -27.11
CA PRO A 119 31.96 -0.84 -28.56
C PRO A 119 32.12 0.48 -29.29
N GLU A 120 32.64 0.46 -30.51
CA GLU A 120 32.61 1.64 -31.37
C GLU A 120 31.16 2.16 -31.51
N THR A 121 30.96 3.42 -31.15
CA THR A 121 29.63 4.01 -31.15
C THR A 121 29.66 5.42 -31.77
N VAL A 122 28.76 5.68 -32.70
CA VAL A 122 28.61 7.04 -33.30
C VAL A 122 27.53 7.79 -32.52
N THR A 123 27.89 8.98 -32.02
CA THR A 123 26.94 9.77 -31.21
C THR A 123 25.78 10.30 -32.06
N THR A 124 24.57 10.16 -31.54
CA THR A 124 23.33 10.67 -32.16
C THR A 124 22.90 12.03 -31.59
N PHE A 125 23.71 12.61 -30.69
CA PHE A 125 23.41 13.82 -29.93
C PHE A 125 24.65 14.76 -29.92
N ASN A 126 24.43 16.04 -29.62
CA ASN A 126 25.48 17.00 -29.33
C ASN A 126 25.84 16.95 -27.83
N SER A 127 27.13 16.93 -27.52
CA SER A 127 27.62 16.99 -26.14
C SER A 127 28.81 17.95 -26.04
N ALA A 128 28.77 18.84 -25.06
CA ALA A 128 29.89 19.73 -24.77
C ALA A 128 31.17 19.01 -24.33
N ARG A 129 31.06 17.76 -23.88
CA ARG A 129 32.16 16.93 -23.37
C ARG A 129 32.70 15.96 -24.42
N ILE A 130 31.83 15.49 -25.34
CA ILE A 130 32.16 14.47 -26.31
C ILE A 130 32.39 15.10 -27.71
N GLY A 131 31.49 16.01 -28.11
CA GLY A 131 31.54 16.65 -29.41
C GLY A 131 30.17 16.72 -30.07
N PRO A 132 30.14 17.15 -31.36
CA PRO A 132 28.91 17.23 -32.12
C PRO A 132 28.37 15.85 -32.51
N ILE A 133 27.11 15.80 -32.94
CA ILE A 133 26.50 14.62 -33.58
C ILE A 133 27.46 14.05 -34.64
N GLY A 134 27.64 12.73 -34.66
CA GLY A 134 28.55 12.04 -35.58
C GLY A 134 29.97 11.84 -35.01
N THR A 135 30.24 12.27 -33.77
CA THR A 135 31.51 11.93 -33.10
C THR A 135 31.58 10.42 -32.85
N VAL A 136 32.71 9.80 -33.17
CA VAL A 136 32.97 8.38 -32.94
C VAL A 136 33.57 8.20 -31.55
N MET A 137 32.87 7.45 -30.71
CA MET A 137 33.44 6.86 -29.50
C MET A 137 34.16 5.60 -29.91
N GLU A 138 35.47 5.52 -29.67
CA GLU A 138 36.31 4.42 -30.13
C GLU A 138 36.05 3.12 -29.38
N GLU A 139 36.18 1.98 -30.02
CA GLU A 139 36.19 0.70 -29.33
C GLU A 139 37.38 0.64 -28.37
N THR A 140 37.12 0.47 -27.09
CA THR A 140 38.16 0.53 -26.07
C THR A 140 37.87 -0.42 -24.92
N TYR A 141 38.88 -1.10 -24.40
CA TYR A 141 38.82 -1.85 -23.17
C TYR A 141 39.17 -0.93 -21.97
N SER A 142 38.51 -1.16 -20.84
CA SER A 142 38.96 -0.59 -19.56
C SER A 142 40.29 -1.19 -19.13
N GLU A 143 40.98 -0.51 -18.19
CA GLU A 143 42.05 -1.18 -17.44
C GLU A 143 41.48 -2.44 -16.76
N PRO A 144 42.26 -3.54 -16.74
CA PRO A 144 41.82 -4.77 -16.11
C PRO A 144 41.80 -4.63 -14.57
N VAL A 145 40.81 -5.27 -13.94
CA VAL A 145 40.67 -5.39 -12.49
C VAL A 145 40.77 -6.85 -12.08
N GLU A 146 41.51 -7.13 -11.02
CA GLU A 146 41.57 -8.47 -10.42
C GLU A 146 40.38 -8.68 -9.48
N LEU A 147 39.62 -9.78 -9.68
CA LEU A 147 38.59 -10.26 -8.78
C LEU A 147 39.14 -11.50 -8.05
N ILE A 148 39.25 -11.42 -6.73
CA ILE A 148 39.76 -12.50 -5.88
C ILE A 148 38.57 -13.33 -5.39
N VAL A 149 38.55 -14.63 -5.73
CA VAL A 149 37.51 -15.58 -5.29
C VAL A 149 38.12 -16.58 -4.30
N ARG A 150 37.53 -16.62 -3.08
CA ARG A 150 38.05 -17.42 -1.96
C ARG A 150 36.94 -18.26 -1.31
N GLU A 151 37.30 -19.18 -0.41
CA GLU A 151 36.33 -19.99 0.35
C GLU A 151 35.72 -19.24 1.54
N GLU A 152 36.52 -18.36 2.17
CA GLU A 152 36.10 -17.67 3.38
C GLU A 152 34.98 -16.70 3.09
N PRO A 153 33.92 -16.71 3.91
CA PRO A 153 32.86 -15.71 3.81
C PRO A 153 33.38 -14.30 4.13
N LEU A 154 32.75 -13.31 3.50
CA LEU A 154 32.97 -11.91 3.83
C LEU A 154 32.12 -11.48 5.00
N GLU A 155 32.69 -10.65 5.86
CA GLU A 155 31.91 -9.93 6.85
C GLU A 155 31.31 -8.69 6.20
N PHE A 156 29.99 -8.56 6.35
CA PHE A 156 29.23 -7.39 5.92
C PHE A 156 28.73 -6.62 7.15
N TYR A 157 28.30 -5.40 6.94
CA TYR A 157 27.50 -4.71 7.96
C TYR A 157 26.30 -5.56 8.32
N PRO A 158 25.97 -5.72 9.61
CA PRO A 158 24.78 -6.44 10.00
C PRO A 158 23.54 -5.72 9.43
N GLY A 159 22.73 -6.46 8.68
CA GLY A 159 21.47 -5.96 8.16
C GLY A 159 20.42 -5.83 9.28
N HIS A 160 19.55 -4.85 9.17
CA HIS A 160 18.41 -4.68 10.06
C HIS A 160 17.14 -5.21 9.38
N LYS A 161 16.35 -5.98 10.11
CA LYS A 161 15.04 -6.44 9.66
C LYS A 161 14.05 -5.29 9.53
N LEU A 162 12.97 -5.51 8.80
CA LEU A 162 11.80 -4.64 8.86
C LEU A 162 11.20 -4.65 10.28
N PRO A 163 10.52 -3.58 10.71
CA PRO A 163 9.88 -3.54 12.02
C PRO A 163 8.80 -4.63 12.14
N GLU A 164 8.83 -5.39 13.23
CA GLU A 164 7.83 -6.41 13.57
C GLU A 164 6.70 -5.83 14.46
N GLY A 165 6.96 -4.69 15.12
CA GLY A 165 5.99 -3.98 15.96
C GLY A 165 5.18 -2.93 15.21
N TYR A 166 4.51 -2.06 15.95
CA TYR A 166 3.79 -0.92 15.37
C TYR A 166 4.76 0.04 14.70
N TRP A 167 4.59 0.27 13.41
CA TRP A 167 5.49 1.09 12.61
C TRP A 167 4.71 2.07 11.72
N GLY A 168 5.39 3.07 11.23
CA GLY A 168 4.88 4.04 10.27
C GLY A 168 5.97 4.51 9.31
N ARG A 169 5.58 5.19 8.26
CA ARG A 169 6.52 5.74 7.26
C ARG A 169 7.07 7.10 7.71
N PRO A 170 8.33 7.43 7.37
CA PRO A 170 9.25 6.62 6.57
C PRO A 170 9.95 5.54 7.39
N VAL A 171 10.18 4.37 6.79
CA VAL A 171 11.08 3.35 7.31
C VAL A 171 12.45 3.60 6.72
N GLY A 172 13.45 3.82 7.56
CA GLY A 172 14.83 4.06 7.10
C GLY A 172 15.37 2.85 6.34
N GLY A 173 15.95 3.07 5.14
CA GLY A 173 16.46 2.01 4.27
C GLY A 173 17.93 1.65 4.53
N GLU A 174 18.66 2.47 5.31
CA GLU A 174 20.07 2.25 5.59
C GLU A 174 20.29 0.96 6.38
N LEU A 175 21.26 0.16 5.97
CA LEU A 175 21.59 -1.14 6.55
C LEU A 175 20.41 -2.13 6.60
N ARG A 176 19.43 -1.97 5.70
CA ARG A 176 18.34 -2.92 5.51
C ARG A 176 18.49 -3.64 4.17
N GLU A 177 18.04 -4.89 4.14
CA GLU A 177 17.85 -5.63 2.89
C GLU A 177 16.95 -4.86 1.93
N TRP A 178 17.09 -5.10 0.63
CA TRP A 178 16.23 -4.54 -0.41
C TRP A 178 14.86 -5.23 -0.37
N ASN A 179 14.07 -4.89 0.65
CA ASN A 179 12.75 -5.44 0.85
C ASN A 179 11.70 -4.63 0.10
N VAL A 180 10.76 -5.32 -0.48
CA VAL A 180 9.61 -4.69 -1.12
C VAL A 180 8.58 -4.37 -0.05
N ILE A 181 8.38 -3.08 0.26
CA ILE A 181 7.26 -2.60 1.08
C ILE A 181 6.26 -1.96 0.10
N LEU A 182 5.33 -2.75 -0.40
CA LEU A 182 4.36 -2.24 -1.38
C LEU A 182 3.29 -1.41 -0.71
N GLY A 183 2.54 -1.93 0.21
CA GLY A 183 1.56 -1.25 1.05
C GLY A 183 0.83 -0.04 0.48
N ASN A 184 0.84 0.14 -0.83
CA ASN A 184 0.20 1.24 -1.55
C ASN A 184 -1.05 0.75 -2.29
N HIS A 185 -2.03 1.64 -2.45
CA HIS A 185 -3.23 1.41 -3.23
C HIS A 185 -3.39 2.58 -4.22
N LEU A 186 -2.88 2.43 -5.44
CA LEU A 186 -2.69 3.55 -6.35
C LEU A 186 -3.86 3.79 -7.32
N HIS A 187 -4.83 2.91 -7.38
CA HIS A 187 -6.00 3.06 -8.25
C HIS A 187 -7.26 2.56 -7.56
N SER A 188 -8.29 3.38 -7.55
CA SER A 188 -9.54 3.11 -6.84
C SER A 188 -10.56 2.28 -7.64
N SER A 189 -10.24 1.84 -8.85
CA SER A 189 -11.19 1.02 -9.62
C SER A 189 -11.22 -0.41 -9.11
N LEU A 190 -12.42 -0.95 -9.15
CA LEU A 190 -12.77 -2.34 -8.90
C LEU A 190 -11.88 -3.36 -9.60
N PRO A 191 -12.08 -4.65 -9.33
CA PRO A 191 -11.27 -5.81 -9.77
C PRO A 191 -10.90 -5.87 -11.24
N THR A 192 -11.47 -5.00 -12.04
CA THR A 192 -11.20 -4.90 -13.46
C THR A 192 -10.00 -4.04 -13.83
N GLY A 193 -9.29 -3.48 -12.84
CA GLY A 193 -8.14 -2.62 -13.08
C GLY A 193 -6.92 -3.40 -13.61
N THR A 194 -6.24 -2.82 -14.57
CA THR A 194 -4.96 -3.31 -15.09
C THR A 194 -3.84 -2.72 -14.24
N GLY A 195 -3.08 -3.54 -13.55
CA GLY A 195 -1.92 -3.06 -12.81
C GLY A 195 -1.76 -3.68 -11.42
N PRO A 196 -0.73 -3.31 -10.67
CA PRO A 196 -0.42 -3.86 -9.34
C PRO A 196 -1.49 -3.54 -8.27
N HIS A 197 -2.60 -2.94 -8.67
CA HIS A 197 -3.64 -2.40 -7.80
C HIS A 197 -5.03 -3.03 -8.04
N ASN A 198 -5.05 -4.26 -8.48
CA ASN A 198 -6.27 -5.05 -8.48
C ASN A 198 -6.66 -5.45 -7.04
N ILE A 199 -7.66 -6.28 -6.90
CA ILE A 199 -8.15 -6.74 -5.59
C ILE A 199 -7.06 -7.45 -4.77
N VAL A 200 -6.20 -8.25 -5.41
CA VAL A 200 -5.10 -8.95 -4.71
C VAL A 200 -3.99 -7.94 -4.41
N LYS A 201 -3.68 -7.74 -3.13
CA LYS A 201 -2.71 -6.74 -2.64
C LYS A 201 -1.56 -7.40 -1.92
N GLN A 202 -0.34 -6.99 -2.25
CA GLN A 202 0.89 -7.45 -1.62
C GLN A 202 1.38 -6.46 -0.56
N GLY A 203 2.28 -6.91 0.32
CA GLY A 203 2.91 -6.07 1.32
C GLY A 203 1.99 -5.64 2.46
N ASN A 204 1.00 -6.49 2.82
CA ASN A 204 0.03 -6.27 3.89
C ASN A 204 -0.04 -7.50 4.81
N GLU A 205 1.11 -8.00 5.27
CA GLU A 205 1.24 -9.27 6.00
C GLU A 205 0.56 -9.29 7.36
N TYR A 206 0.11 -8.13 7.85
CA TYR A 206 -0.71 -7.98 9.06
C TYR A 206 -2.06 -7.39 8.72
N ALA A 207 -2.66 -7.84 7.61
CA ALA A 207 -4.00 -7.41 7.24
C ALA A 207 -5.00 -7.73 8.36
N PRO A 208 -5.98 -6.84 8.63
CA PRO A 208 -6.79 -6.90 9.84
C PRO A 208 -7.48 -8.24 10.06
N GLU A 209 -7.25 -8.86 11.23
CA GLU A 209 -7.92 -10.08 11.70
C GLU A 209 -9.05 -9.80 12.67
N THR A 210 -9.33 -8.53 12.94
CA THR A 210 -10.43 -8.07 13.80
C THR A 210 -10.99 -6.75 13.28
N GLY A 211 -12.19 -6.39 13.70
CA GLY A 211 -12.79 -5.09 13.40
C GLY A 211 -12.25 -3.93 14.23
N HIS A 212 -10.98 -3.98 14.64
CA HIS A 212 -10.36 -2.95 15.47
C HIS A 212 -10.18 -1.63 14.72
N VAL A 213 -10.80 -0.56 15.21
CA VAL A 213 -10.77 0.78 14.62
C VAL A 213 -9.59 1.56 15.16
N LEU A 214 -8.67 1.95 14.27
CA LEU A 214 -7.51 2.79 14.62
C LEU A 214 -7.89 4.27 14.80
N TRP A 215 -8.74 4.76 13.92
CA TRP A 215 -9.25 6.13 13.93
C TRP A 215 -10.49 6.26 13.05
N ARG A 216 -11.23 7.35 13.27
CA ARG A 216 -12.37 7.77 12.48
C ARG A 216 -12.19 9.23 12.05
N HIS A 217 -12.50 9.54 10.79
CA HIS A 217 -12.45 10.90 10.26
C HIS A 217 -13.83 11.30 9.72
N GLN A 218 -14.47 12.28 10.35
CA GLN A 218 -15.78 12.76 9.93
C GLN A 218 -15.67 13.55 8.63
N MET A 219 -16.45 13.17 7.62
CA MET A 219 -16.44 13.83 6.30
C MET A 219 -17.47 14.98 6.24
N THR A 220 -18.66 14.72 6.73
CA THR A 220 -19.78 15.66 6.77
C THR A 220 -20.70 15.31 7.93
N THR A 221 -21.78 16.04 8.14
CA THR A 221 -22.78 15.70 9.14
C THR A 221 -23.40 14.35 8.80
N GLY A 222 -23.47 13.45 9.77
CA GLY A 222 -24.01 12.10 9.59
C GLY A 222 -24.61 11.56 10.88
N GLY A 223 -25.17 10.34 10.82
CA GLY A 223 -25.88 9.70 11.91
C GLY A 223 -27.29 10.25 12.12
N LEU A 224 -27.77 10.19 13.36
CA LEU A 224 -29.11 10.67 13.70
C LEU A 224 -29.21 12.19 13.59
N ALA A 225 -30.04 12.68 12.68
CA ALA A 225 -30.25 14.10 12.44
C ALA A 225 -31.28 14.72 13.40
N GLY A 226 -32.09 13.91 14.10
CA GLY A 226 -33.27 14.34 14.81
C GLY A 226 -34.42 14.65 13.84
N GLY A 227 -35.45 15.38 14.31
CA GLY A 227 -36.61 15.69 13.48
C GLY A 227 -37.60 16.60 14.19
N PHE A 228 -38.74 16.86 13.52
CA PHE A 228 -39.83 17.65 14.05
C PHE A 228 -41.00 16.76 14.52
N GLY A 229 -41.44 16.92 15.75
CA GLY A 229 -42.52 16.11 16.30
C GLY A 229 -42.13 14.63 16.41
N ASN A 230 -42.84 13.77 15.71
CA ASN A 230 -42.59 12.35 15.68
C ASN A 230 -41.75 11.90 14.45
N LEU A 231 -41.20 12.83 13.70
CA LEU A 231 -40.38 12.56 12.53
C LEU A 231 -38.91 12.67 12.95
N ALA A 232 -38.30 11.53 13.20
CA ALA A 232 -36.85 11.42 13.33
C ALA A 232 -36.29 10.68 12.10
N PHE A 233 -35.18 11.14 11.60
CA PHE A 233 -34.51 10.50 10.47
C PHE A 233 -33.01 10.57 10.64
N GLU A 234 -32.36 9.67 9.97
CA GLU A 234 -30.91 9.60 9.81
C GLU A 234 -30.46 10.61 8.77
N GLN A 235 -29.39 11.32 9.06
CA GLN A 235 -28.77 12.21 8.10
C GLN A 235 -27.64 11.50 7.39
N GLY A 236 -27.52 11.77 6.13
CA GLY A 236 -26.44 11.32 5.28
C GLY A 236 -26.94 10.81 3.96
N ASP A 237 -26.00 10.53 3.10
CA ASP A 237 -26.24 10.05 1.78
C ASP A 237 -25.61 8.65 1.66
N ALA A 238 -26.43 7.67 1.37
CA ALA A 238 -26.02 6.30 1.19
C ALA A 238 -25.68 5.96 -0.26
N TYR A 239 -25.92 6.86 -1.17
CA TYR A 239 -25.86 6.61 -2.60
C TYR A 239 -24.78 7.42 -3.31
N GLU A 240 -24.73 8.73 -3.10
CA GLU A 240 -23.80 9.61 -3.79
C GLU A 240 -22.36 9.54 -3.22
N PRO A 241 -21.35 9.73 -4.07
CA PRO A 241 -19.96 9.55 -3.64
C PRO A 241 -19.42 10.75 -2.89
N LYS A 242 -19.16 10.60 -1.60
CA LYS A 242 -18.40 11.57 -0.80
C LYS A 242 -16.94 11.14 -0.58
N PHE A 243 -16.67 9.87 -0.76
CA PHE A 243 -15.34 9.26 -0.70
C PHE A 243 -15.04 8.66 -2.07
N HIS A 244 -14.34 9.41 -2.93
CA HIS A 244 -14.17 9.02 -4.32
C HIS A 244 -12.71 9.13 -4.78
N GLY A 245 -12.29 8.20 -5.66
CA GLY A 245 -10.94 8.18 -6.22
C GLY A 245 -9.87 8.05 -5.16
N ALA A 246 -10.13 7.27 -4.11
CA ALA A 246 -9.20 7.13 -3.00
C ALA A 246 -7.91 6.39 -3.40
N VAL A 247 -6.80 6.87 -2.88
CA VAL A 247 -5.44 6.38 -3.12
C VAL A 247 -4.71 6.32 -1.79
N ILE A 248 -3.93 5.26 -1.55
CA ILE A 248 -2.94 5.21 -0.47
C ILE A 248 -1.56 5.20 -1.11
N LEU A 249 -0.75 6.19 -0.78
CA LEU A 249 0.59 6.35 -1.32
C LEU A 249 1.54 6.82 -0.23
N GLY A 250 2.57 6.02 0.05
CA GLY A 250 3.61 6.37 1.02
C GLY A 250 3.10 6.58 2.45
N GLY A 251 2.05 5.86 2.87
CA GLY A 251 1.45 5.99 4.20
C GLY A 251 0.47 7.16 4.34
N ILE A 252 0.03 7.75 3.23
CA ILE A 252 -0.96 8.83 3.21
C ILE A 252 -2.17 8.36 2.40
N LEU A 253 -3.36 8.57 2.96
CA LEU A 253 -4.63 8.40 2.29
C LEU A 253 -5.00 9.70 1.59
N PHE A 254 -5.38 9.61 0.32
CA PHE A 254 -5.93 10.71 -0.48
C PHE A 254 -7.29 10.33 -1.02
N TYR A 255 -8.24 11.23 -1.00
CA TYR A 255 -9.54 11.04 -1.65
C TYR A 255 -10.16 12.35 -2.07
N ASN A 256 -11.01 12.31 -3.10
CA ASN A 256 -11.84 13.44 -3.48
C ASN A 256 -13.08 13.47 -2.57
N ASN A 257 -13.27 14.56 -1.88
CA ASN A 257 -14.43 14.79 -1.03
C ASN A 257 -15.43 15.71 -1.75
N PHE A 258 -16.39 15.14 -2.46
CA PHE A 258 -17.42 15.90 -3.13
C PHE A 258 -18.80 15.29 -2.90
N GLU A 259 -19.82 16.11 -3.01
CA GLU A 259 -21.18 15.76 -2.59
C GLU A 259 -22.06 15.20 -3.70
N ASP A 260 -21.69 15.43 -4.97
CA ASP A 260 -22.49 15.00 -6.12
C ASP A 260 -21.61 14.51 -7.26
N ARG A 261 -21.87 13.29 -7.72
CA ARG A 261 -21.22 12.71 -8.89
C ARG A 261 -21.73 13.29 -10.21
N TYR A 262 -22.98 13.70 -10.23
CA TYR A 262 -23.71 14.06 -11.46
C TYR A 262 -24.11 15.54 -11.49
N GLY A 263 -23.77 16.31 -10.48
CA GLY A 263 -24.08 17.73 -10.44
C GLY A 263 -23.48 18.46 -11.64
N PRO A 264 -24.20 19.42 -12.20
CA PRO A 264 -23.77 20.09 -13.42
C PRO A 264 -22.53 20.96 -13.26
N GLU A 265 -22.26 21.40 -12.04
CA GLU A 265 -21.13 22.26 -11.72
C GLU A 265 -20.71 22.04 -10.27
N HIS A 266 -19.60 21.36 -10.07
CA HIS A 266 -18.98 21.30 -8.75
C HIS A 266 -18.37 22.66 -8.44
N ILE A 267 -18.83 23.26 -7.37
CA ILE A 267 -18.29 24.52 -6.89
C ILE A 267 -16.90 24.29 -6.26
N GLU A 268 -16.70 23.12 -5.65
CA GLU A 268 -15.45 22.73 -5.01
C GLU A 268 -15.19 21.23 -5.18
N LEU A 269 -13.95 20.85 -5.48
CA LEU A 269 -13.48 19.47 -5.58
C LEU A 269 -12.28 19.26 -4.66
N PRO A 270 -12.41 19.43 -3.35
CA PRO A 270 -11.27 19.29 -2.46
C PRO A 270 -10.77 17.86 -2.42
N VAL A 271 -9.46 17.73 -2.52
CA VAL A 271 -8.73 16.52 -2.16
C VAL A 271 -8.33 16.62 -0.71
N VAL A 272 -8.55 15.58 0.03
CA VAL A 272 -8.16 15.45 1.44
C VAL A 272 -7.01 14.47 1.54
N ALA A 273 -5.94 14.87 2.23
CA ALA A 273 -4.80 14.03 2.55
C ALA A 273 -4.76 13.74 4.05
N ILE A 274 -4.77 12.47 4.42
CA ILE A 274 -4.79 11.99 5.81
C ILE A 274 -3.60 11.07 6.03
N ASP A 275 -2.84 11.28 7.10
CA ASP A 275 -1.85 10.32 7.55
C ASP A 275 -2.53 9.01 7.93
N LEU A 276 -2.16 7.92 7.24
CA LEU A 276 -2.85 6.64 7.32
C LEU A 276 -2.82 6.02 8.72
N LYS A 277 -1.73 6.22 9.45
CA LYS A 277 -1.55 5.62 10.78
C LYS A 277 -2.18 6.43 11.90
N THR A 278 -2.27 7.77 11.76
CA THR A 278 -2.74 8.66 12.81
C THR A 278 -4.13 9.25 12.59
N GLY A 279 -4.67 9.14 11.36
CA GLY A 279 -5.94 9.78 11.00
C GLY A 279 -5.88 11.32 10.94
N LYS A 280 -4.67 11.89 11.07
CA LYS A 280 -4.48 13.34 11.05
C LYS A 280 -4.60 13.88 9.62
N GLU A 281 -5.50 14.85 9.41
CA GLU A 281 -5.54 15.59 8.16
C GLU A 281 -4.25 16.40 7.99
N LEU A 282 -3.52 16.14 6.91
CA LEU A 282 -2.27 16.81 6.56
C LEU A 282 -2.53 18.09 5.78
N TRP A 283 -3.42 17.99 4.79
CA TRP A 283 -3.86 19.11 3.98
C TRP A 283 -5.21 18.79 3.32
N ARG A 284 -5.91 19.88 2.95
CA ARG A 284 -7.14 19.84 2.15
C ARG A 284 -7.09 20.98 1.14
N SER A 285 -7.16 20.65 -0.14
CA SER A 285 -7.09 21.63 -1.22
C SER A 285 -7.63 21.06 -2.52
N GLU A 286 -8.09 21.92 -3.40
CA GLU A 286 -8.28 21.56 -4.80
C GLU A 286 -6.92 21.35 -5.47
N LEU A 287 -6.86 20.39 -6.40
CA LEU A 287 -5.69 20.20 -7.25
C LEU A 287 -5.81 21.11 -8.47
N VAL A 288 -5.08 22.21 -8.43
CA VAL A 288 -5.11 23.26 -9.46
C VAL A 288 -3.88 23.15 -10.34
N ALA A 289 -4.06 22.86 -11.62
CA ALA A 289 -2.99 22.79 -12.61
C ALA A 289 -2.48 24.19 -13.00
N TYR A 290 -1.39 24.24 -13.77
CA TYR A 290 -0.72 25.47 -14.19
C TYR A 290 -1.63 26.43 -14.98
N ASP A 291 -2.62 25.91 -15.68
CA ASP A 291 -3.59 26.65 -16.51
C ASP A 291 -4.89 26.99 -15.76
N GLY A 292 -4.97 26.67 -14.48
CA GLY A 292 -6.16 26.85 -13.65
C GLY A 292 -7.18 25.69 -13.73
N THR A 293 -6.88 24.61 -14.45
CA THR A 293 -7.74 23.44 -14.50
C THR A 293 -7.79 22.77 -13.12
N ILE A 294 -9.00 22.51 -12.65
CA ILE A 294 -9.27 21.74 -11.42
C ILE A 294 -9.86 20.40 -11.84
N ALA A 295 -9.31 19.32 -11.35
CA ALA A 295 -9.82 18.00 -11.64
C ALA A 295 -9.59 17.04 -10.45
N LYS A 296 -10.41 16.00 -10.40
CA LYS A 296 -10.33 14.96 -9.35
C LYS A 296 -9.15 14.03 -9.56
N ILE A 297 -8.66 13.42 -8.47
CA ILE A 297 -7.68 12.33 -8.54
C ILE A 297 -8.25 11.21 -9.41
N ALA A 298 -7.48 10.77 -10.38
CA ALA A 298 -7.75 9.59 -11.18
C ALA A 298 -7.00 8.36 -10.64
N PHE A 299 -5.73 8.53 -10.29
CA PHE A 299 -4.87 7.49 -9.72
C PHE A 299 -3.61 8.09 -9.09
N GLY A 300 -2.88 7.28 -8.31
CA GLY A 300 -1.56 7.59 -7.81
C GLY A 300 -0.47 6.89 -8.61
N GLN A 301 0.75 7.33 -8.47
CA GLN A 301 1.92 6.68 -9.04
C GLN A 301 3.10 6.80 -8.08
N LEU A 302 3.78 5.69 -7.85
CA LEU A 302 5.13 5.69 -7.28
C LEU A 302 6.08 5.29 -8.40
N PHE A 303 6.93 6.22 -8.83
CA PHE A 303 7.75 6.07 -10.02
C PHE A 303 9.23 6.26 -9.69
N TYR A 304 10.08 5.35 -10.16
CA TYR A 304 11.52 5.47 -10.04
C TYR A 304 12.08 6.20 -11.27
N TRP A 305 12.46 7.47 -11.05
CA TRP A 305 13.21 8.23 -12.04
C TRP A 305 14.66 7.74 -12.10
N ASP A 306 15.17 7.58 -13.33
CA ASP A 306 16.52 7.14 -13.64
C ASP A 306 17.08 8.02 -14.75
N SER A 307 17.26 9.30 -14.45
CA SER A 307 17.77 10.28 -15.37
C SER A 307 18.95 11.05 -14.77
N TYR A 308 19.73 11.67 -15.63
CA TYR A 308 20.93 12.39 -15.22
C TYR A 308 20.66 13.41 -14.09
N ASN A 309 21.27 13.22 -12.95
CA ASN A 309 21.11 14.01 -11.73
C ASN A 309 19.67 14.06 -11.16
N TYR A 310 18.78 13.12 -11.53
CA TYR A 310 17.44 13.01 -11.01
C TYR A 310 17.06 11.54 -10.85
N HIS A 311 17.46 10.98 -9.72
CA HIS A 311 17.29 9.56 -9.40
C HIS A 311 16.45 9.39 -8.16
N GLY A 312 15.71 8.30 -8.10
CA GLY A 312 14.98 7.88 -6.93
C GLY A 312 13.48 7.75 -7.16
N ALA A 313 12.79 7.29 -6.11
CA ALA A 313 11.34 7.10 -6.13
C ALA A 313 10.62 8.40 -5.78
N PHE A 314 9.67 8.79 -6.64
CA PHE A 314 8.82 9.96 -6.47
C PHE A 314 7.36 9.56 -6.55
N GLY A 315 6.55 10.10 -5.66
CA GLY A 315 5.10 9.92 -5.69
C GLY A 315 4.40 11.01 -6.48
N TYR A 316 3.34 10.65 -7.18
CA TYR A 316 2.47 11.59 -7.89
C TYR A 316 1.01 11.25 -7.68
N LEU A 317 0.19 12.27 -7.52
CA LEU A 317 -1.26 12.19 -7.72
C LEU A 317 -1.55 12.69 -9.13
N TRP A 318 -2.29 11.90 -9.89
CA TRP A 318 -2.65 12.23 -11.26
C TRP A 318 -4.11 12.64 -11.37
N THR A 319 -4.35 13.75 -12.08
CA THR A 319 -5.67 14.10 -12.59
C THR A 319 -5.68 13.96 -14.11
N VAL A 320 -6.82 13.56 -14.66
CA VAL A 320 -6.98 13.26 -16.08
C VAL A 320 -8.14 14.05 -16.66
N SER A 321 -7.86 14.88 -17.66
CA SER A 321 -8.85 15.64 -18.42
C SER A 321 -8.68 15.34 -19.91
N GLY A 322 -9.41 14.35 -20.42
CA GLY A 322 -9.25 13.89 -21.80
C GLY A 322 -7.86 13.30 -22.04
N SER A 323 -7.10 13.88 -22.96
CA SER A 323 -5.71 13.50 -23.26
C SER A 323 -4.67 14.29 -22.48
N THR A 324 -5.08 15.14 -21.55
CA THR A 324 -4.18 15.94 -20.71
C THR A 324 -4.14 15.37 -19.30
N TRP A 325 -2.93 15.06 -18.83
CA TRP A 325 -2.68 14.52 -17.49
C TRP A 325 -1.84 15.49 -16.69
N HIS A 326 -2.28 15.81 -15.46
CA HIS A 326 -1.54 16.68 -14.56
C HIS A 326 -1.05 15.89 -13.36
N ALA A 327 0.24 16.00 -13.07
CA ALA A 327 0.90 15.42 -11.91
C ALA A 327 0.96 16.43 -10.77
N PHE A 328 0.66 15.96 -9.57
CA PHE A 328 0.72 16.76 -8.34
C PHE A 328 1.58 16.06 -7.29
N ASP A 329 2.34 16.85 -6.54
CA ASP A 329 3.08 16.38 -5.39
C ASP A 329 2.13 15.94 -4.26
N PRO A 330 2.20 14.67 -3.80
CA PRO A 330 1.31 14.17 -2.77
C PRO A 330 1.45 14.87 -1.41
N TRP A 331 2.64 15.39 -1.08
CA TRP A 331 2.90 16.02 0.20
C TRP A 331 2.28 17.40 0.34
N THR A 332 2.17 18.12 -0.77
CA THR A 332 1.74 19.52 -0.78
C THR A 332 0.49 19.79 -1.60
N GLY A 333 0.04 18.84 -2.43
CA GLY A 333 -1.04 19.04 -3.38
C GLY A 333 -0.71 20.02 -4.50
N ARG A 334 0.56 20.39 -4.68
CA ARG A 334 0.98 21.37 -5.71
C ARG A 334 1.23 20.69 -7.04
N TRP A 335 0.88 21.41 -8.11
CA TRP A 335 1.19 20.99 -9.46
C TRP A 335 2.71 20.82 -9.67
N GLU A 336 3.08 19.70 -10.29
CA GLU A 336 4.46 19.35 -10.64
C GLU A 336 4.75 19.50 -12.12
N TYR A 337 3.97 18.82 -12.96
CA TYR A 337 4.11 18.90 -14.42
C TYR A 337 2.85 18.39 -15.13
N THR A 338 2.80 18.58 -16.44
CA THR A 338 1.67 18.16 -17.29
C THR A 338 2.18 17.39 -18.50
N MET A 339 1.42 16.37 -18.88
CA MET A 339 1.54 15.68 -20.16
C MET A 339 0.30 15.97 -21.01
N GLU A 340 0.48 16.58 -22.17
CA GLU A 340 -0.58 16.79 -23.17
C GLU A 340 -0.48 15.73 -24.27
N ASN A 341 -1.57 15.49 -24.99
CA ASN A 341 -1.64 14.51 -26.09
C ASN A 341 -1.31 13.08 -25.65
N VAL A 342 -1.65 12.70 -24.43
CA VAL A 342 -1.49 11.32 -23.97
C VAL A 342 -2.33 10.40 -24.87
N PRO A 343 -1.73 9.41 -25.56
CA PRO A 343 -2.45 8.54 -26.47
C PRO A 343 -3.58 7.78 -25.78
N SER A 344 -4.66 7.47 -26.49
CA SER A 344 -5.68 6.54 -26.01
C SER A 344 -5.08 5.15 -25.76
N GLY A 345 -5.70 4.36 -24.91
CA GLY A 345 -5.27 2.99 -24.61
C GLY A 345 -5.57 2.58 -23.19
N THR A 346 -5.17 1.36 -22.83
CA THR A 346 -5.31 0.81 -21.49
C THR A 346 -3.98 0.93 -20.74
N ASN A 347 -4.04 1.40 -19.49
CA ASN A 347 -2.86 1.52 -18.64
C ASN A 347 -2.41 0.15 -18.14
N VAL A 348 -1.11 -0.09 -18.19
CA VAL A 348 -0.41 -1.22 -17.59
C VAL A 348 0.77 -0.67 -16.81
N TRP A 349 1.04 -1.20 -15.64
CA TRP A 349 2.12 -0.71 -14.79
C TRP A 349 3.40 -1.48 -15.01
N GLY A 350 4.49 -0.77 -15.17
CA GLY A 350 5.81 -1.33 -15.30
C GLY A 350 6.50 -1.58 -13.95
N PRO A 351 7.65 -2.27 -13.95
CA PRO A 351 8.35 -2.70 -12.74
C PRO A 351 8.95 -1.55 -11.91
N ARG A 352 9.18 -0.38 -12.52
CA ARG A 352 9.66 0.83 -11.84
C ARG A 352 8.55 1.84 -11.56
N GLY A 353 7.27 1.44 -11.74
CA GLY A 353 6.12 2.30 -11.63
C GLY A 353 5.83 3.13 -12.90
N GLU A 354 6.47 2.82 -14.02
CA GLU A 354 6.12 3.39 -15.32
C GLU A 354 4.67 3.05 -15.65
N ILE A 355 4.00 3.97 -16.30
CA ILE A 355 2.70 3.71 -16.88
C ILE A 355 2.91 3.44 -18.36
N TYR A 356 2.65 2.21 -18.76
CA TYR A 356 2.53 1.84 -20.16
C TYR A 356 1.09 2.02 -20.62
N ARG A 357 0.89 2.41 -21.88
CA ARG A 357 -0.43 2.36 -22.51
C ARG A 357 -0.39 1.49 -23.75
N TYR A 358 -1.26 0.48 -23.75
CA TYR A 358 -1.48 -0.37 -24.90
C TYR A 358 -2.58 0.25 -25.76
N ASN A 359 -2.19 0.78 -26.90
CA ASN A 359 -3.12 1.26 -27.91
C ASN A 359 -3.18 0.26 -29.06
N ILE A 360 -4.32 -0.40 -29.19
CA ILE A 360 -4.56 -1.43 -30.21
C ILE A 360 -5.48 -0.87 -31.26
N ASN A 361 -4.98 -0.74 -32.48
CA ASN A 361 -5.78 -0.39 -33.65
C ASN A 361 -6.06 -1.64 -34.45
N LYS A 362 -7.18 -2.30 -34.12
CA LYS A 362 -7.59 -3.53 -34.79
C LYS A 362 -7.75 -3.35 -36.29
N ASN A 363 -8.33 -2.23 -36.75
CA ASN A 363 -8.59 -1.99 -38.17
C ASN A 363 -7.30 -1.89 -39.00
N GLN A 364 -6.23 -1.42 -38.38
CA GLN A 364 -4.89 -1.35 -39.01
C GLN A 364 -4.03 -2.57 -38.71
N GLY A 365 -4.46 -3.43 -37.82
CA GLY A 365 -3.67 -4.58 -37.35
C GLY A 365 -2.42 -4.18 -36.56
N THR A 366 -2.45 -3.02 -35.88
CA THR A 366 -1.29 -2.47 -35.19
C THR A 366 -1.49 -2.34 -33.67
N MET A 367 -0.38 -2.42 -32.96
CA MET A 367 -0.28 -2.05 -31.55
C MET A 367 0.79 -0.99 -31.36
N THR A 368 0.47 0.03 -30.58
CA THR A 368 1.42 1.07 -30.14
C THR A 368 1.62 0.96 -28.64
N LEU A 369 2.88 0.89 -28.22
CA LEU A 369 3.29 1.04 -26.83
C LEU A 369 3.67 2.49 -26.56
N TRP A 370 3.04 3.07 -25.58
CA TRP A 370 3.42 4.35 -24.99
C TRP A 370 3.93 4.12 -23.57
N ASN A 371 4.98 4.86 -23.18
CA ASN A 371 5.66 4.78 -21.89
C ASN A 371 5.78 6.16 -21.27
N SER A 372 5.20 6.35 -20.07
CA SER A 372 5.25 7.62 -19.34
C SER A 372 6.66 8.08 -19.01
N SER A 373 7.60 7.17 -18.81
CA SER A 373 8.98 7.49 -18.45
C SER A 373 9.74 8.21 -19.57
N ARG A 374 9.33 7.99 -20.84
CA ARG A 374 9.98 8.60 -22.01
C ARG A 374 9.49 10.00 -22.34
N VAL A 375 8.35 10.42 -21.84
CA VAL A 375 7.74 11.71 -22.21
C VAL A 375 8.66 12.88 -21.88
N VAL A 376 9.17 12.94 -20.68
CA VAL A 376 10.05 14.03 -20.20
C VAL A 376 11.38 14.01 -20.91
N SER A 377 11.91 12.84 -21.10
CA SER A 377 13.23 12.63 -21.70
C SER A 377 13.20 12.76 -23.23
N GLY A 378 12.12 12.39 -23.88
CA GLY A 378 11.93 12.56 -25.32
C GLY A 378 12.01 14.03 -25.76
N GLU A 379 11.71 14.98 -24.86
CA GLU A 379 11.97 16.42 -25.08
C GLU A 379 13.35 16.90 -24.63
N GLY A 380 14.24 15.97 -24.25
CA GLY A 380 15.61 16.30 -23.84
C GLY A 380 15.70 16.87 -22.42
N SER A 381 14.65 16.73 -21.62
CA SER A 381 14.63 17.15 -20.22
C SER A 381 15.00 15.98 -19.29
N TRP A 382 15.70 16.26 -18.22
CA TRP A 382 16.10 15.25 -17.25
C TRP A 382 15.28 15.28 -15.94
N ARG A 383 14.42 16.28 -15.77
CA ARG A 383 13.49 16.41 -14.63
C ARG A 383 12.16 17.00 -15.09
N PRO A 384 11.03 16.61 -14.48
CA PRO A 384 9.71 16.98 -14.96
C PRO A 384 9.23 18.39 -14.51
N GLN A 385 9.68 18.90 -13.37
CA GLN A 385 9.04 19.98 -12.63
C GLN A 385 8.84 21.27 -13.43
N GLY A 386 7.64 21.85 -13.30
CA GLY A 386 7.31 23.17 -13.77
C GLY A 386 7.16 23.27 -15.29
N ARG A 387 6.90 22.15 -15.99
CA ARG A 387 6.81 22.09 -17.45
C ARG A 387 5.60 21.35 -17.96
N VAL A 388 5.28 21.62 -19.21
CA VAL A 388 4.28 20.90 -20.02
C VAL A 388 5.03 20.14 -21.11
N TYR A 389 4.69 18.86 -21.28
CA TYR A 389 5.34 17.94 -22.22
C TYR A 389 4.34 17.42 -23.22
N ASP A 390 4.78 17.25 -24.47
CA ASP A 390 4.01 16.50 -25.47
C ASP A 390 4.18 14.99 -25.24
N ALA A 391 3.12 14.34 -24.78
CA ALA A 391 3.15 12.93 -24.46
C ALA A 391 3.34 12.01 -25.68
N THR A 392 3.23 12.52 -26.90
CA THR A 392 3.56 11.73 -28.10
C THR A 392 5.03 11.29 -28.12
N ASN A 393 5.92 12.03 -27.42
CA ASN A 393 7.32 11.64 -27.23
C ASN A 393 7.51 10.36 -26.42
N GLY A 394 6.45 9.91 -25.70
CA GLY A 394 6.46 8.66 -24.96
C GLY A 394 6.18 7.41 -25.80
N ILE A 395 5.92 7.53 -27.10
CA ILE A 395 5.71 6.37 -27.96
C ILE A 395 7.05 5.63 -28.12
N GLU A 396 7.10 4.38 -27.66
CA GLU A 396 8.29 3.54 -27.79
C GLU A 396 8.36 2.85 -29.13
N TRP A 397 7.25 2.23 -29.51
CA TRP A 397 7.15 1.52 -30.78
C TRP A 397 5.70 1.38 -31.25
N THR A 398 5.57 1.15 -32.56
CA THR A 398 4.32 0.71 -33.18
C THR A 398 4.64 -0.47 -34.08
N ILE A 399 4.00 -1.58 -33.84
CA ILE A 399 4.23 -2.84 -34.56
C ILE A 399 2.96 -3.34 -35.22
N ASN A 400 3.11 -4.14 -36.26
CA ASN A 400 2.03 -4.90 -36.87
C ASN A 400 1.86 -6.24 -36.17
N ILE A 401 0.63 -6.60 -35.86
CA ILE A 401 0.25 -7.92 -35.34
C ILE A 401 -0.42 -8.68 -36.46
N PRO A 402 0.23 -9.70 -37.03
CA PRO A 402 -0.33 -10.47 -38.12
C PRO A 402 -1.68 -11.12 -37.72
N GLY A 403 -2.68 -10.98 -38.57
CA GLY A 403 -4.01 -11.53 -38.37
C GLY A 403 -4.97 -10.68 -37.50
N LEU A 404 -4.49 -9.70 -36.79
CA LEU A 404 -5.33 -8.87 -35.89
C LEU A 404 -6.46 -8.14 -36.63
N SER A 405 -6.22 -7.67 -37.86
CA SER A 405 -7.25 -6.98 -38.64
C SER A 405 -8.44 -7.88 -39.03
N ASP A 406 -8.19 -9.17 -39.10
CA ASP A 406 -9.18 -10.17 -39.51
C ASP A 406 -10.03 -10.70 -38.33
N MET A 407 -9.61 -10.40 -37.09
CA MET A 407 -10.31 -10.84 -35.89
C MET A 407 -11.69 -10.17 -35.74
N GLU A 408 -12.67 -10.91 -35.30
CA GLU A 408 -13.97 -10.35 -34.95
C GLU A 408 -13.93 -9.70 -33.54
N GLY A 409 -14.87 -8.79 -33.28
CA GLY A 409 -15.00 -8.12 -31.99
C GLY A 409 -13.98 -6.99 -31.77
N SER A 410 -13.69 -6.71 -30.53
CA SER A 410 -12.81 -5.63 -30.07
C SER A 410 -12.01 -6.06 -28.84
N VAL A 411 -11.02 -5.26 -28.43
CA VAL A 411 -10.32 -5.47 -27.16
C VAL A 411 -11.33 -5.44 -26.02
N TYR A 412 -11.38 -6.51 -25.27
CA TYR A 412 -12.33 -6.69 -24.17
C TYR A 412 -11.66 -6.43 -22.80
N LYS A 413 -10.48 -7.03 -22.60
CA LYS A 413 -9.70 -6.89 -21.35
C LYS A 413 -8.21 -6.89 -21.65
N VAL A 414 -7.48 -6.08 -20.91
CA VAL A 414 -6.01 -6.08 -20.88
C VAL A 414 -5.58 -6.41 -19.45
N ARG A 415 -4.66 -7.33 -19.33
CA ARG A 415 -4.13 -7.75 -18.03
C ARG A 415 -2.65 -8.07 -18.17
N GLU A 416 -1.80 -7.35 -17.43
CA GLU A 416 -0.35 -7.54 -17.50
C GLU A 416 0.16 -7.47 -18.95
N ASN A 417 0.75 -8.53 -19.46
CA ASN A 417 1.23 -8.68 -20.81
C ASN A 417 0.22 -9.37 -21.78
N TYR A 418 -1.04 -9.55 -21.35
CA TYR A 418 -2.07 -10.21 -22.18
C TYR A 418 -3.19 -9.25 -22.54
N ILE A 419 -3.66 -9.40 -23.77
CA ILE A 419 -4.79 -8.66 -24.33
C ILE A 419 -5.81 -9.67 -24.80
N ILE A 420 -7.01 -9.64 -24.23
CA ILE A 420 -8.12 -10.49 -24.60
C ILE A 420 -9.10 -9.67 -25.46
N GLY A 421 -9.41 -10.17 -26.63
CA GLY A 421 -10.43 -9.59 -27.47
C GLY A 421 -11.59 -10.56 -27.66
N ALA A 422 -12.77 -10.00 -27.91
CA ALA A 422 -14.00 -10.76 -28.14
C ALA A 422 -15.04 -9.94 -28.89
N ASP A 423 -15.98 -10.62 -29.50
CA ASP A 423 -17.18 -10.01 -30.10
C ASP A 423 -18.35 -9.90 -29.11
N PHE A 424 -18.10 -10.19 -27.84
CA PHE A 424 -19.07 -10.00 -26.75
C PHE A 424 -19.46 -8.53 -26.65
N GLN A 425 -20.75 -8.23 -26.73
CA GLN A 425 -21.23 -6.87 -26.49
C GLN A 425 -21.43 -6.67 -24.99
N ARG A 426 -20.75 -5.68 -24.41
CA ARG A 426 -21.00 -5.31 -23.00
C ARG A 426 -22.47 -4.93 -22.83
N GLY A 427 -23.22 -5.72 -22.05
CA GLY A 427 -24.64 -5.56 -21.84
C GLY A 427 -25.55 -5.93 -23.01
N GLY A 428 -25.00 -6.40 -24.10
CA GLY A 428 -25.71 -6.86 -25.27
C GLY A 428 -25.67 -8.38 -25.42
N ARG A 429 -26.43 -8.86 -26.40
CA ARG A 429 -26.46 -10.29 -26.73
C ARG A 429 -25.17 -10.68 -27.45
N ALA A 430 -24.49 -11.70 -26.96
CA ALA A 430 -23.33 -12.26 -27.62
C ALA A 430 -23.79 -13.05 -28.88
N PRO A 431 -23.02 -13.03 -29.98
CA PRO A 431 -23.28 -13.86 -31.14
C PRO A 431 -23.10 -15.35 -30.78
N THR A 432 -23.62 -16.25 -31.65
CA THR A 432 -23.45 -17.70 -31.50
C THR A 432 -23.14 -18.29 -32.86
N PRO A 433 -21.89 -18.77 -33.09
CA PRO A 433 -20.79 -18.83 -32.16
C PRO A 433 -20.25 -17.44 -31.82
N ALA A 434 -19.75 -17.29 -30.58
CA ALA A 434 -19.03 -16.14 -30.15
C ALA A 434 -17.55 -16.27 -30.48
N HIS A 435 -16.88 -15.18 -30.79
CA HIS A 435 -15.47 -15.13 -31.16
C HIS A 435 -14.63 -14.58 -30.02
N ILE A 436 -13.49 -15.20 -29.71
CA ILE A 436 -12.55 -14.77 -28.69
C ILE A 436 -11.10 -15.07 -29.12
N TRP A 437 -10.21 -14.16 -28.82
CA TRP A 437 -8.81 -14.24 -29.16
C TRP A 437 -7.91 -13.64 -28.09
N ALA A 438 -6.63 -14.01 -28.08
CA ALA A 438 -5.64 -13.47 -27.14
C ALA A 438 -4.34 -13.08 -27.84
N ILE A 439 -3.77 -11.98 -27.37
CA ILE A 439 -2.44 -11.49 -27.76
C ILE A 439 -1.56 -11.52 -26.52
N GLU A 440 -0.34 -12.02 -26.67
CA GLU A 440 0.73 -11.86 -25.69
C GLU A 440 1.69 -10.75 -26.17
N VAL A 441 2.15 -9.93 -25.23
CA VAL A 441 3.00 -8.76 -25.47
C VAL A 441 4.33 -8.93 -24.74
N ASP A 442 5.45 -8.87 -25.46
CA ASP A 442 6.77 -8.73 -24.86
C ASP A 442 7.26 -7.29 -25.05
N ILE A 443 7.13 -6.50 -24.00
CA ILE A 443 7.50 -5.07 -24.02
C ILE A 443 8.99 -4.89 -24.32
N MET A 444 9.84 -5.78 -23.77
CA MET A 444 11.30 -5.64 -23.87
C MET A 444 11.82 -5.95 -25.25
N LYS A 445 11.16 -6.87 -25.96
CA LYS A 445 11.52 -7.22 -27.33
C LYS A 445 10.79 -6.41 -28.40
N ALA A 446 9.82 -5.57 -28.00
CA ALA A 446 8.89 -4.89 -28.90
C ALA A 446 8.14 -5.90 -29.81
N GLU A 447 7.62 -6.95 -29.20
CA GLU A 447 6.91 -8.02 -29.87
C GLU A 447 5.49 -8.15 -29.29
N ALA A 448 4.53 -8.45 -30.16
CA ALA A 448 3.19 -8.85 -29.74
C ALA A 448 2.68 -9.90 -30.73
N GLU A 449 2.20 -10.99 -30.20
CA GLU A 449 1.78 -12.15 -30.97
C GLU A 449 0.35 -12.53 -30.66
N LEU A 450 -0.43 -12.83 -31.73
CA LEU A 450 -1.74 -13.46 -31.59
C LEU A 450 -1.49 -14.94 -31.23
N ILE A 451 -1.63 -15.29 -29.95
CA ILE A 451 -1.31 -16.64 -29.49
C ILE A 451 -2.39 -17.67 -29.80
N TRP A 452 -3.64 -17.24 -29.87
CA TRP A 452 -4.75 -18.07 -30.32
C TRP A 452 -5.96 -17.22 -30.70
N ASP A 453 -6.84 -17.82 -31.52
CA ASP A 453 -8.12 -17.34 -31.99
C ASP A 453 -9.09 -18.51 -32.05
N THR A 454 -10.25 -18.40 -31.42
CA THR A 454 -11.21 -19.51 -31.33
C THR A 454 -12.66 -19.03 -31.31
N THR A 455 -13.56 -19.94 -31.62
CA THR A 455 -15.00 -19.71 -31.51
C THR A 455 -15.61 -20.55 -30.40
N TRP A 456 -16.63 -20.00 -29.76
CA TRP A 456 -17.34 -20.66 -28.68
C TRP A 456 -18.85 -20.73 -29.01
N THR A 457 -19.36 -21.95 -29.22
CA THR A 457 -20.81 -22.17 -29.35
C THR A 457 -21.42 -22.06 -27.94
N LEU A 458 -22.14 -20.98 -27.70
CA LEU A 458 -22.72 -20.71 -26.39
C LEU A 458 -23.77 -21.76 -26.00
N PRO A 459 -23.75 -22.24 -24.74
CA PRO A 459 -24.76 -23.17 -24.25
C PRO A 459 -26.16 -22.59 -24.30
N SER A 460 -27.18 -23.50 -24.36
CA SER A 460 -28.57 -23.08 -24.36
C SER A 460 -28.96 -22.22 -23.17
N GLY A 461 -29.58 -21.07 -23.40
CA GLY A 461 -30.00 -20.11 -22.40
C GLY A 461 -28.97 -19.01 -22.11
N VAL A 462 -27.71 -19.15 -22.53
CA VAL A 462 -26.69 -18.11 -22.44
C VAL A 462 -26.95 -17.07 -23.54
N GLN A 463 -27.11 -15.81 -23.18
CA GLN A 463 -27.30 -14.70 -24.10
C GLN A 463 -26.20 -13.65 -23.96
N THR A 464 -25.78 -13.39 -22.74
CA THR A 464 -24.67 -12.49 -22.45
C THR A 464 -23.50 -13.27 -21.90
N VAL A 465 -22.29 -12.88 -22.30
CA VAL A 465 -21.03 -13.41 -21.77
C VAL A 465 -20.11 -12.25 -21.47
N THR A 466 -19.38 -12.36 -20.37
CA THR A 466 -18.35 -11.41 -19.98
C THR A 466 -17.02 -12.14 -19.76
N VAL A 467 -15.90 -11.44 -19.98
CA VAL A 467 -14.59 -11.82 -19.47
C VAL A 467 -14.44 -11.13 -18.11
N GLU A 468 -14.52 -11.90 -17.05
CA GLU A 468 -14.51 -11.36 -15.69
C GLU A 468 -13.10 -11.03 -15.22
N ASP A 469 -12.22 -12.02 -15.28
CA ASP A 469 -10.84 -11.83 -14.89
C ASP A 469 -9.88 -12.72 -15.71
N VAL A 470 -8.58 -12.37 -15.64
CA VAL A 470 -7.49 -13.04 -16.35
C VAL A 470 -6.30 -13.12 -15.39
N SER A 471 -5.69 -14.27 -15.28
CA SER A 471 -4.46 -14.49 -14.52
C SER A 471 -3.43 -15.23 -15.36
N ALA A 472 -2.26 -14.62 -15.52
CA ALA A 472 -1.12 -15.28 -16.14
C ALA A 472 -0.54 -16.37 -15.22
N GLU A 473 -0.51 -16.10 -13.91
CA GLU A 473 -0.02 -17.05 -12.91
C GLU A 473 -0.80 -18.37 -12.89
N GLN A 474 -2.14 -18.27 -12.99
CA GLN A 474 -3.04 -19.41 -13.01
C GLN A 474 -3.30 -19.96 -14.42
N ASP A 475 -2.74 -19.32 -15.45
CA ASP A 475 -3.01 -19.61 -16.86
C ASP A 475 -4.52 -19.71 -17.14
N LEU A 476 -5.31 -18.73 -16.65
CA LEU A 476 -6.75 -18.80 -16.58
C LEU A 476 -7.44 -17.51 -17.04
N ILE A 477 -8.49 -17.68 -17.81
CA ILE A 477 -9.51 -16.66 -18.13
C ILE A 477 -10.84 -17.17 -17.59
N ILE A 478 -11.56 -16.33 -16.83
CA ILE A 478 -12.89 -16.66 -16.37
C ILE A 478 -13.96 -15.88 -17.14
N HIS A 479 -15.02 -16.61 -17.51
CA HIS A 479 -16.20 -16.09 -18.17
C HIS A 479 -17.43 -16.28 -17.30
N SER A 480 -18.36 -15.35 -17.34
CA SER A 480 -19.66 -15.51 -16.69
C SER A 480 -20.82 -15.18 -17.62
N SER A 481 -22.00 -15.72 -17.32
CA SER A 481 -23.25 -15.40 -17.99
C SER A 481 -24.28 -14.90 -16.99
N LYS A 482 -24.88 -13.76 -17.30
CA LYS A 482 -25.93 -13.14 -16.51
C LYS A 482 -27.18 -14.03 -16.39
N GLU A 483 -27.67 -14.58 -17.51
CA GLU A 483 -28.96 -15.31 -17.56
C GLU A 483 -28.86 -16.65 -16.86
N THR A 484 -27.77 -17.36 -17.08
CA THR A 484 -27.58 -18.69 -16.48
C THR A 484 -26.93 -18.66 -15.13
N ARG A 485 -26.25 -17.54 -14.75
CA ARG A 485 -25.55 -17.39 -13.47
C ARG A 485 -24.49 -18.45 -13.25
N GLN A 486 -23.77 -18.74 -14.31
CA GLN A 486 -22.76 -19.79 -14.39
C GLN A 486 -21.44 -19.17 -14.83
N THR A 487 -20.35 -19.81 -14.43
CA THR A 487 -18.98 -19.40 -14.76
C THR A 487 -18.26 -20.54 -15.48
N TRP A 488 -17.30 -20.18 -16.34
CA TRP A 488 -16.44 -21.08 -17.10
C TRP A 488 -15.00 -20.63 -16.96
N GLY A 489 -14.08 -21.58 -16.95
CA GLY A 489 -12.64 -21.35 -17.01
C GLY A 489 -12.06 -21.75 -18.36
N ARG A 490 -11.24 -20.88 -18.91
CA ARG A 490 -10.51 -21.07 -20.18
C ARG A 490 -9.03 -20.91 -19.95
N ARG A 491 -8.21 -21.76 -20.54
CA ARG A 491 -6.76 -21.63 -20.48
C ARG A 491 -6.28 -20.40 -21.25
N LEU A 492 -5.50 -19.55 -20.59
CA LEU A 492 -5.01 -18.30 -21.20
C LEU A 492 -3.98 -18.60 -22.31
N SER A 493 -3.09 -19.54 -22.10
CA SER A 493 -2.03 -19.87 -23.06
C SER A 493 -2.54 -20.55 -24.36
N THR A 494 -3.66 -21.26 -24.33
CA THR A 494 -4.14 -22.06 -25.49
C THR A 494 -5.53 -21.69 -25.99
N GLY A 495 -6.31 -20.96 -25.20
CA GLY A 495 -7.72 -20.66 -25.53
C GLY A 495 -8.67 -21.84 -25.33
N GLU A 496 -8.23 -22.96 -24.75
CA GLU A 496 -9.06 -24.14 -24.50
C GLU A 496 -9.97 -23.94 -23.27
N MET A 497 -11.23 -24.36 -23.38
CA MET A 497 -12.14 -24.39 -22.25
C MET A 497 -11.77 -25.55 -21.32
N ILE A 498 -11.34 -25.28 -20.09
CA ILE A 498 -10.83 -26.31 -19.17
C ILE A 498 -11.90 -26.81 -18.20
N TRP A 499 -12.84 -25.96 -17.82
CA TRP A 499 -13.96 -26.35 -16.95
C TRP A 499 -15.20 -25.47 -17.18
N GLY A 500 -16.31 -25.90 -16.66
CA GLY A 500 -17.60 -25.22 -16.74
C GLY A 500 -18.61 -25.94 -17.65
N PRO A 501 -19.88 -25.55 -17.58
CA PRO A 501 -20.42 -24.54 -16.68
C PRO A 501 -20.43 -25.00 -15.22
N THR A 502 -20.22 -24.08 -14.28
CA THR A 502 -20.49 -24.31 -12.87
C THR A 502 -21.99 -24.60 -12.62
N ALA A 503 -22.35 -25.04 -11.43
CA ALA A 503 -23.75 -25.04 -11.00
C ALA A 503 -24.34 -23.61 -11.07
N LYS A 504 -25.66 -23.52 -11.31
CA LYS A 504 -26.36 -22.23 -11.31
C LYS A 504 -26.36 -21.63 -9.92
N ARG A 505 -25.74 -20.44 -9.79
CA ARG A 505 -25.77 -19.71 -8.52
C ARG A 505 -27.15 -19.15 -8.22
N HIS A 506 -27.44 -19.00 -6.92
CA HIS A 506 -28.65 -18.31 -6.48
C HIS A 506 -28.58 -16.83 -6.88
N TYR A 507 -29.76 -16.28 -7.18
CA TYR A 507 -29.84 -14.95 -7.76
C TYR A 507 -31.17 -14.29 -7.48
N THR A 508 -31.16 -13.00 -7.24
CA THR A 508 -32.39 -12.39 -6.77
C THR A 508 -32.62 -10.93 -7.07
N ASP A 509 -31.77 -10.33 -7.83
CA ASP A 509 -31.80 -8.90 -8.02
C ASP A 509 -32.40 -8.52 -9.37
N ASN A 510 -33.28 -7.50 -9.40
CA ASN A 510 -33.82 -6.93 -10.63
C ASN A 510 -32.73 -6.25 -11.48
N TRP A 511 -31.67 -5.77 -10.83
CA TRP A 511 -30.53 -5.15 -11.46
C TRP A 511 -29.43 -6.17 -11.77
N GLY A 512 -29.52 -7.34 -11.21
CA GLY A 512 -28.54 -8.40 -11.17
C GLY A 512 -27.72 -8.50 -12.41
N HIS A 513 -26.46 -8.29 -12.35
CA HIS A 513 -25.54 -8.26 -13.46
C HIS A 513 -26.00 -7.37 -14.62
N SER A 514 -26.22 -6.10 -14.37
CA SER A 514 -26.11 -5.18 -15.49
C SER A 514 -24.71 -5.34 -16.05
N SER A 515 -24.61 -5.62 -17.31
CA SER A 515 -23.42 -5.71 -18.14
C SER A 515 -22.16 -5.11 -17.54
N GLY A 516 -21.27 -5.93 -17.05
CA GLY A 516 -19.94 -5.55 -16.62
C GLY A 516 -19.74 -5.40 -15.10
N ASN A 517 -20.69 -5.80 -14.27
CA ASN A 517 -20.60 -5.78 -12.83
C ASN A 517 -20.63 -7.16 -12.18
N SER A 518 -20.25 -8.21 -12.89
CA SER A 518 -19.89 -9.43 -12.16
C SER A 518 -18.56 -9.19 -11.48
N TRP A 519 -18.45 -9.72 -10.29
CA TRP A 519 -17.27 -9.56 -9.44
C TRP A 519 -16.58 -10.90 -9.22
N ASP A 520 -16.64 -11.74 -10.26
CA ASP A 520 -15.87 -12.97 -10.26
C ASP A 520 -14.41 -12.59 -10.49
N ILE A 521 -13.54 -12.98 -9.56
CA ILE A 521 -12.12 -12.64 -9.54
C ILE A 521 -11.28 -13.89 -9.38
N ILE A 522 -10.08 -13.85 -9.94
CA ILE A 522 -9.04 -14.84 -9.67
C ILE A 522 -8.14 -14.30 -8.57
N ALA A 523 -8.04 -15.02 -7.47
CA ALA A 523 -7.21 -14.67 -6.33
C ALA A 523 -6.44 -15.90 -5.85
N GLU A 524 -5.12 -15.85 -5.97
CA GLU A 524 -4.25 -16.98 -5.73
C GLU A 524 -4.68 -18.17 -6.62
N ASP A 525 -4.89 -19.35 -6.07
CA ASP A 525 -5.36 -20.55 -6.80
C ASP A 525 -6.90 -20.71 -6.81
N LYS A 526 -7.62 -19.64 -6.48
CA LYS A 526 -9.08 -19.67 -6.30
C LYS A 526 -9.81 -18.71 -7.26
N VAL A 527 -11.04 -19.04 -7.58
CA VAL A 527 -12.00 -18.14 -8.23
C VAL A 527 -13.09 -17.78 -7.23
N ILE A 528 -13.10 -16.52 -6.82
CA ILE A 528 -14.13 -15.98 -5.94
C ILE A 528 -15.23 -15.39 -6.80
N ALA A 529 -16.43 -15.90 -6.63
CA ALA A 529 -17.60 -15.46 -7.37
C ALA A 529 -18.69 -14.99 -6.42
N GLY A 530 -19.29 -13.88 -6.74
CA GLY A 530 -20.35 -13.33 -5.93
C GLY A 530 -21.22 -12.36 -6.69
N ASN A 531 -22.35 -12.07 -6.13
CA ASN A 531 -23.28 -11.10 -6.68
C ASN A 531 -24.26 -10.61 -5.60
N TYR A 532 -25.26 -9.87 -6.02
CA TYR A 532 -26.35 -9.40 -5.16
C TYR A 532 -27.21 -10.52 -4.54
N GLY A 533 -26.90 -11.80 -4.79
CA GLY A 533 -27.59 -12.94 -4.17
C GLY A 533 -27.19 -13.20 -2.72
N GLY A 534 -26.12 -12.58 -2.23
CA GLY A 534 -25.68 -12.69 -0.83
C GLY A 534 -24.99 -13.99 -0.48
N THR A 535 -24.55 -14.77 -1.46
CA THR A 535 -23.71 -15.96 -1.29
C THR A 535 -22.38 -15.76 -1.99
N VAL A 536 -21.27 -15.89 -1.27
CA VAL A 536 -19.93 -15.99 -1.83
C VAL A 536 -19.65 -17.42 -2.22
N TRP A 537 -19.14 -17.62 -3.42
CA TRP A 537 -18.72 -18.91 -3.95
C TRP A 537 -17.22 -18.90 -4.18
N CYS A 538 -16.55 -19.92 -3.68
CA CYS A 538 -15.15 -20.16 -3.97
C CYS A 538 -15.01 -21.44 -4.79
N TYR A 539 -14.31 -21.33 -5.90
CA TYR A 539 -13.99 -22.45 -6.76
C TYR A 539 -12.49 -22.62 -6.87
N ASP A 540 -12.02 -23.84 -6.95
CA ASP A 540 -10.66 -24.15 -7.37
C ASP A 540 -10.42 -23.62 -8.79
N ALA A 541 -9.36 -22.86 -9.00
CA ALA A 541 -9.09 -22.16 -10.26
C ALA A 541 -8.85 -23.11 -11.45
N GLN A 542 -8.30 -24.30 -11.20
CA GLN A 542 -7.94 -25.24 -12.26
C GLN A 542 -9.05 -26.21 -12.64
N THR A 543 -9.98 -26.50 -11.73
CA THR A 543 -11.04 -27.49 -11.93
C THR A 543 -12.44 -26.91 -11.97
N GLY A 544 -12.67 -25.72 -11.42
CA GLY A 544 -13.99 -25.12 -11.27
C GLY A 544 -14.88 -25.83 -10.22
N ASN A 545 -14.32 -26.72 -9.41
CA ASN A 545 -15.03 -27.36 -8.32
C ASN A 545 -15.26 -26.37 -7.17
N VAL A 546 -16.43 -26.46 -6.54
CA VAL A 546 -16.71 -25.64 -5.34
C VAL A 546 -15.85 -26.15 -4.17
N GLU A 547 -15.06 -25.26 -3.58
CA GLU A 547 -14.32 -25.53 -2.37
C GLU A 547 -15.14 -25.18 -1.13
N TRP A 548 -15.71 -23.98 -1.14
CA TRP A 548 -16.60 -23.52 -0.07
C TRP A 548 -17.63 -22.49 -0.58
N THR A 549 -18.66 -22.26 0.24
CA THR A 549 -19.63 -21.18 0.06
C THR A 549 -19.84 -20.46 1.38
N PHE A 550 -20.12 -19.17 1.32
CA PHE A 550 -20.43 -18.36 2.51
C PHE A 550 -21.70 -17.54 2.26
N ASP A 551 -22.70 -17.71 3.11
CA ASP A 551 -23.96 -17.00 3.05
C ASP A 551 -23.99 -15.78 3.97
N ILE A 552 -24.61 -14.69 3.53
CA ILE A 552 -24.73 -13.44 4.29
C ILE A 552 -26.22 -13.14 4.55
N PRO A 553 -26.89 -13.93 5.42
CA PRO A 553 -28.31 -13.74 5.69
C PRO A 553 -28.56 -12.46 6.50
N ASP A 554 -29.68 -11.79 6.23
CA ASP A 554 -30.26 -10.78 7.11
C ASP A 554 -31.23 -11.47 8.10
N PRO A 555 -30.91 -11.53 9.39
CA PRO A 555 -31.75 -12.23 10.36
C PRO A 555 -33.07 -11.49 10.66
N TYR A 556 -33.18 -10.20 10.25
CA TYR A 556 -34.34 -9.36 10.58
C TYR A 556 -35.24 -9.06 9.38
N THR A 557 -34.94 -9.60 8.21
CA THR A 557 -35.73 -9.45 6.97
C THR A 557 -35.89 -7.99 6.51
N GLU A 558 -34.93 -7.14 6.73
CA GLU A 558 -34.93 -5.74 6.25
C GLU A 558 -34.44 -5.61 4.81
N VAL A 559 -33.63 -6.59 4.35
CA VAL A 559 -33.13 -6.59 2.98
C VAL A 559 -34.19 -7.17 2.04
N LEU A 560 -34.58 -6.41 1.02
CA LEU A 560 -35.73 -6.72 0.17
C LEU A 560 -35.56 -7.94 -0.74
N HIS A 561 -34.34 -8.38 -0.96
CA HIS A 561 -34.03 -9.47 -1.89
C HIS A 561 -33.62 -10.73 -1.15
N ASN A 562 -34.55 -11.67 -0.95
CA ASN A 562 -34.33 -12.98 -0.34
C ASN A 562 -33.75 -12.98 1.07
N ASN A 563 -33.74 -11.87 1.77
CA ASN A 563 -33.15 -11.74 3.12
C ASN A 563 -31.65 -12.03 3.16
N PHE A 564 -30.91 -11.75 2.07
CA PHE A 564 -29.46 -11.85 2.04
C PHE A 564 -28.87 -10.47 1.73
N TRP A 565 -27.82 -10.12 2.46
CA TRP A 565 -27.06 -8.91 2.21
C TRP A 565 -26.35 -8.99 0.85
N ARG A 566 -26.51 -7.99 0.05
CA ARG A 566 -25.74 -7.81 -1.18
C ARG A 566 -24.29 -7.53 -0.83
N PHE A 567 -23.36 -8.06 -1.59
CA PHE A 567 -21.95 -7.84 -1.34
C PHE A 567 -21.15 -7.79 -2.64
N ARG A 568 -19.95 -7.31 -2.50
CA ARG A 568 -18.89 -7.44 -3.49
C ARG A 568 -17.55 -7.66 -2.81
N PRO A 569 -16.60 -8.38 -3.47
CA PRO A 569 -15.23 -8.46 -2.99
C PRO A 569 -14.60 -7.06 -3.03
N ALA A 570 -13.98 -6.66 -1.94
CA ALA A 570 -13.23 -5.42 -1.86
C ALA A 570 -11.75 -5.65 -2.08
N GLN A 571 -11.17 -6.66 -1.40
CA GLN A 571 -9.75 -6.99 -1.54
C GLN A 571 -9.44 -8.39 -1.02
N VAL A 572 -8.37 -8.97 -1.57
CA VAL A 572 -7.75 -10.20 -1.10
C VAL A 572 -6.30 -9.89 -0.76
N THR A 573 -5.88 -10.25 0.45
CA THR A 573 -4.51 -10.06 0.91
C THR A 573 -4.26 -10.87 2.17
N ASP A 574 -3.05 -11.36 2.36
CA ASP A 574 -2.65 -12.09 3.57
C ASP A 574 -3.58 -13.27 3.89
N GLY A 575 -3.96 -14.06 2.86
CA GLY A 575 -4.87 -15.20 2.99
C GLY A 575 -6.31 -14.84 3.41
N LYS A 576 -6.72 -13.59 3.26
CA LYS A 576 -8.03 -13.09 3.69
C LYS A 576 -8.78 -12.45 2.53
N LEU A 577 -10.08 -12.73 2.47
CA LEU A 577 -11.03 -12.06 1.57
C LEU A 577 -11.86 -11.06 2.39
N TYR A 578 -11.81 -9.79 2.00
CA TYR A 578 -12.66 -8.75 2.57
C TYR A 578 -13.80 -8.46 1.61
N ILE A 579 -15.02 -8.49 2.13
CA ILE A 579 -16.23 -8.21 1.37
C ILE A 579 -17.01 -7.06 2.01
N GLU A 580 -17.58 -6.24 1.17
CA GLU A 580 -18.34 -5.07 1.59
C GLU A 580 -19.78 -5.13 1.10
N ASN A 581 -20.68 -4.53 1.87
CA ASN A 581 -22.06 -4.37 1.45
C ASN A 581 -22.17 -3.21 0.47
N THR A 582 -22.94 -3.41 -0.57
CA THR A 582 -23.29 -2.37 -1.55
C THR A 582 -24.73 -2.50 -1.98
N GLU A 583 -25.32 -1.41 -2.41
CA GLU A 583 -26.69 -1.40 -2.87
C GLU A 583 -26.87 -0.40 -4.01
N HIS A 584 -27.48 -0.87 -5.10
CA HIS A 584 -27.79 -0.06 -6.27
C HIS A 584 -29.30 0.05 -6.51
N ASN A 585 -30.08 0.31 -5.47
CA ASN A 585 -31.50 0.55 -5.62
C ASN A 585 -31.93 1.81 -4.87
N PRO A 586 -32.14 2.93 -5.56
CA PRO A 586 -32.51 4.20 -4.91
C PRO A 586 -33.93 4.19 -4.31
N ARG A 587 -34.72 3.15 -4.58
CA ARG A 587 -36.09 3.00 -4.06
C ARG A 587 -36.17 2.17 -2.80
N ASP A 588 -35.15 1.36 -2.53
CA ASP A 588 -35.11 0.54 -1.33
C ASP A 588 -34.86 1.43 -0.12
N PRO A 589 -35.55 1.23 1.00
CA PRO A 589 -35.16 1.88 2.23
C PRO A 589 -33.75 1.46 2.61
N GLN A 590 -33.04 2.35 3.27
CA GLN A 590 -31.70 2.04 3.77
C GLN A 590 -31.80 0.96 4.85
N PRO A 591 -31.34 -0.28 4.58
CA PRO A 591 -31.46 -1.35 5.56
C PRO A 591 -30.45 -1.17 6.70
N ARG A 592 -30.83 -1.60 7.90
CA ARG A 592 -29.98 -1.55 9.10
C ARG A 592 -29.10 -2.81 9.18
N GLY A 593 -27.91 -2.68 9.79
CA GLY A 593 -27.06 -3.82 10.10
C GLY A 593 -26.27 -4.39 8.92
N ALA A 594 -26.04 -3.59 7.86
CA ALA A 594 -25.19 -4.00 6.76
C ALA A 594 -23.79 -4.37 7.28
N PRO A 595 -23.22 -5.52 6.85
CA PRO A 595 -21.93 -5.96 7.35
C PRO A 595 -20.78 -5.63 6.37
N TYR A 596 -19.61 -5.35 6.93
CA TYR A 596 -18.32 -5.57 6.31
C TYR A 596 -17.73 -6.85 6.90
N ILE A 597 -17.22 -7.77 6.11
CA ILE A 597 -16.84 -9.10 6.56
C ILE A 597 -15.43 -9.44 6.08
N CYS A 598 -14.64 -10.02 6.97
CA CYS A 598 -13.39 -10.69 6.67
C CYS A 598 -13.61 -12.21 6.71
N ILE A 599 -13.20 -12.89 5.65
CA ILE A 599 -13.33 -14.33 5.47
C ILE A 599 -11.93 -14.90 5.26
N ASP A 600 -11.65 -16.02 5.89
CA ASP A 600 -10.46 -16.83 5.61
C ASP A 600 -10.56 -17.38 4.19
N LEU A 601 -9.60 -17.05 3.34
CA LEU A 601 -9.63 -17.38 1.91
C LEU A 601 -9.58 -18.89 1.65
N GLU A 602 -8.88 -19.64 2.50
CA GLU A 602 -8.71 -21.06 2.32
C GLU A 602 -9.94 -21.86 2.78
N THR A 603 -10.52 -21.49 3.91
CA THR A 603 -11.60 -22.27 4.55
C THR A 603 -12.99 -21.71 4.30
N GLY A 604 -13.13 -20.46 3.88
CA GLY A 604 -14.41 -19.77 3.75
C GLY A 604 -15.06 -19.42 5.09
N THR A 605 -14.31 -19.50 6.20
CA THR A 605 -14.86 -19.18 7.53
C THR A 605 -14.77 -17.69 7.80
N GLU A 606 -15.80 -17.14 8.45
CA GLU A 606 -15.78 -15.75 8.90
C GLU A 606 -14.75 -15.57 10.01
N ILE A 607 -13.83 -14.61 9.83
CA ILE A 607 -12.88 -14.21 10.86
C ILE A 607 -13.51 -13.11 11.72
N TRP A 608 -14.08 -12.07 11.10
CA TRP A 608 -14.76 -10.99 11.80
C TRP A 608 -15.73 -10.24 10.89
N ARG A 609 -16.64 -9.49 11.48
CA ARG A 609 -17.50 -8.51 10.80
C ARG A 609 -17.61 -7.21 11.57
N LEU A 610 -17.97 -6.14 10.89
CA LEU A 610 -18.20 -4.82 11.45
C LEU A 610 -19.48 -4.24 10.83
N PRO A 611 -20.38 -3.59 11.61
CA PRO A 611 -21.50 -2.84 11.04
C PRO A 611 -20.99 -1.71 10.15
N TYR A 612 -21.30 -1.80 8.87
CA TYR A 612 -20.74 -0.90 7.88
C TYR A 612 -21.55 -0.93 6.59
N ARG A 613 -21.80 0.23 6.01
CA ARG A 613 -22.47 0.35 4.72
C ARG A 613 -21.68 1.24 3.78
N GLN A 614 -21.33 0.69 2.62
CA GLN A 614 -20.63 1.40 1.54
C GLN A 614 -21.60 2.33 0.79
N GLY A 615 -21.12 3.49 0.38
CA GLY A 615 -21.82 4.31 -0.62
C GLY A 615 -21.70 3.68 -2.00
N GLU A 616 -22.80 3.53 -2.73
CA GLU A 616 -22.81 2.81 -4.02
C GLU A 616 -21.82 3.36 -5.04
N TRP A 617 -21.71 4.66 -5.13
CA TRP A 617 -20.80 5.32 -6.08
C TRP A 617 -19.50 5.81 -5.46
N SER A 618 -19.28 5.54 -4.18
CA SER A 618 -18.02 5.82 -3.50
C SER A 618 -16.91 4.87 -3.93
N THR A 619 -15.67 5.20 -3.59
CA THR A 619 -14.56 4.25 -3.66
C THR A 619 -14.83 3.07 -2.73
N HIS A 620 -14.51 1.86 -3.17
CA HIS A 620 -14.48 0.68 -2.31
C HIS A 620 -13.53 0.88 -1.13
N SER A 621 -13.66 0.01 -0.14
CA SER A 621 -12.60 -0.08 0.87
C SER A 621 -11.27 -0.38 0.18
N ILE A 622 -10.21 0.24 0.66
CA ILE A 622 -8.85 0.11 0.14
C ILE A 622 -7.90 -0.24 1.28
N ILE A 623 -6.78 -0.87 0.96
CA ILE A 623 -5.78 -1.24 1.96
C ILE A 623 -4.40 -0.73 1.58
N GLY A 624 -3.65 -0.27 2.57
CA GLY A 624 -2.23 0.02 2.47
C GLY A 624 -1.58 -0.06 3.84
N ASP A 625 -0.31 -0.44 3.90
CA ASP A 625 0.43 -0.63 5.16
C ASP A 625 -0.39 -1.39 6.22
N SER A 626 -1.06 -2.47 5.78
CA SER A 626 -1.92 -3.36 6.61
C SER A 626 -3.08 -2.62 7.32
N THR A 627 -3.54 -1.51 6.76
CA THR A 627 -4.65 -0.71 7.28
C THR A 627 -5.74 -0.59 6.23
N ILE A 628 -6.93 -1.11 6.51
CA ILE A 628 -8.11 -0.95 5.66
C ILE A 628 -8.72 0.42 5.94
N VAL A 629 -9.04 1.12 4.86
CA VAL A 629 -9.77 2.39 4.93
C VAL A 629 -11.09 2.25 4.18
N MET A 630 -12.18 2.69 4.80
CA MET A 630 -13.52 2.58 4.26
C MET A 630 -14.41 3.74 4.69
N GLN A 631 -15.36 4.12 3.83
CA GLN A 631 -16.41 5.08 4.19
C GLN A 631 -17.61 4.34 4.76
N ASN A 632 -18.10 4.74 5.92
CA ASN A 632 -19.37 4.26 6.46
C ASN A 632 -20.47 5.32 6.22
N THR A 633 -21.49 4.96 5.44
CA THR A 633 -22.60 5.88 5.14
C THR A 633 -23.60 6.02 6.28
N TYR A 634 -23.58 5.16 7.29
CA TYR A 634 -24.45 5.32 8.46
C TYR A 634 -24.12 6.57 9.28
N ASP A 635 -22.86 6.98 9.34
CA ASP A 635 -22.43 8.17 10.06
C ASP A 635 -21.58 9.14 9.24
N GLN A 636 -21.42 8.88 7.94
CA GLN A 636 -20.67 9.72 6.99
C GLN A 636 -19.22 9.96 7.40
N ALA A 637 -18.57 8.94 7.93
CA ALA A 637 -17.18 8.98 8.35
C ALA A 637 -16.31 7.97 7.59
N VAL A 638 -15.04 8.30 7.45
CA VAL A 638 -14.00 7.36 7.00
C VAL A 638 -13.42 6.67 8.23
N TYR A 639 -13.36 5.36 8.18
CA TYR A 639 -12.79 4.51 9.23
C TYR A 639 -11.50 3.87 8.75
N ALA A 640 -10.52 3.80 9.64
CA ALA A 640 -9.33 2.98 9.45
C ALA A 640 -9.36 1.79 10.40
N VAL A 641 -9.25 0.60 9.84
CA VAL A 641 -9.28 -0.67 10.59
C VAL A 641 -7.93 -1.35 10.46
N GLY A 642 -7.38 -1.81 11.60
CA GLY A 642 -6.09 -2.46 11.60
C GLY A 642 -5.61 -2.84 13.01
N LYS A 643 -4.44 -3.46 13.06
CA LYS A 643 -3.76 -3.75 14.32
C LYS A 643 -3.19 -2.47 14.90
N GLY A 644 -3.57 -2.13 16.16
CA GLY A 644 -3.22 -0.88 16.82
C GLY A 644 -2.23 -1.03 17.97
N PRO A 645 -1.64 0.07 18.45
CA PRO A 645 -0.74 0.07 19.59
C PRO A 645 -1.52 -0.09 20.91
N SER A 646 -0.91 -0.74 21.90
CA SER A 646 -1.39 -0.82 23.27
C SER A 646 -0.41 -0.16 24.24
N ALA A 647 -0.89 0.16 25.44
CA ALA A 647 -0.05 0.57 26.54
C ALA A 647 -0.42 -0.21 27.80
N ILE A 648 0.60 -0.57 28.58
CA ILE A 648 0.42 -1.23 29.88
C ILE A 648 1.05 -0.38 30.98
N THR A 649 0.38 -0.25 32.10
CA THR A 649 0.91 0.37 33.33
C THR A 649 1.15 -0.68 34.39
N LEU A 650 2.08 -0.40 35.31
CA LEU A 650 2.38 -1.26 36.44
C LEU A 650 2.62 -0.41 37.69
N GLU A 651 1.88 -0.72 38.72
CA GLU A 651 2.04 -0.15 40.05
C GLU A 651 2.34 -1.24 41.06
N ALA A 652 3.30 -0.97 41.96
CA ALA A 652 3.66 -1.81 43.06
C ALA A 652 3.90 -0.96 44.32
N PRO A 653 3.80 -1.52 45.52
CA PRO A 653 4.12 -0.79 46.75
C PRO A 653 5.56 -0.29 46.71
N LEU A 654 5.78 1.01 47.00
CA LEU A 654 7.11 1.64 46.99
C LEU A 654 7.90 1.36 48.27
N THR A 655 7.23 1.07 49.37
CA THR A 655 7.85 0.87 50.70
C THR A 655 7.08 -0.13 51.59
N GLY A 656 7.74 -0.67 52.60
CA GLY A 656 7.09 -1.40 53.70
C GLY A 656 6.69 -2.84 53.39
N VAL A 657 7.31 -3.46 52.41
CA VAL A 657 7.09 -4.86 52.11
C VAL A 657 8.18 -5.70 52.76
N THR A 658 7.80 -6.67 53.62
CA THR A 658 8.74 -7.59 54.22
C THR A 658 8.71 -8.96 53.54
N ALA A 659 9.83 -9.69 53.63
CA ALA A 659 9.92 -11.04 53.05
C ALA A 659 8.79 -11.96 53.60
N GLY A 660 8.15 -12.71 52.70
CA GLY A 660 6.98 -13.56 53.01
C GLY A 660 5.63 -12.84 53.11
N SER A 661 5.59 -11.51 53.03
CA SER A 661 4.33 -10.74 52.93
C SER A 661 3.77 -10.76 51.52
N SER A 662 2.46 -10.63 51.42
CA SER A 662 1.77 -10.57 50.10
C SER A 662 1.94 -9.17 49.48
N VAL A 663 2.40 -9.12 48.27
CA VAL A 663 2.48 -7.91 47.42
C VAL A 663 1.37 -7.95 46.40
N VAL A 664 0.64 -6.87 46.23
CA VAL A 664 -0.34 -6.71 45.16
C VAL A 664 0.24 -5.82 44.10
N LEU A 665 0.44 -6.39 42.91
CA LEU A 665 0.77 -5.69 41.69
C LEU A 665 -0.54 -5.33 41.01
N ARG A 666 -0.63 -4.14 40.43
CA ARG A 666 -1.79 -3.70 39.67
C ARG A 666 -1.38 -2.79 38.52
N GLY A 667 -2.24 -2.72 37.57
CA GLY A 667 -2.03 -1.85 36.41
C GLY A 667 -3.24 -1.90 35.48
N MET A 668 -3.03 -1.39 34.31
CA MET A 668 -4.09 -1.28 33.30
C MET A 668 -3.50 -1.53 31.91
N VAL A 669 -4.26 -2.18 31.01
CA VAL A 669 -3.94 -2.29 29.60
C VAL A 669 -4.94 -1.48 28.80
N THR A 670 -4.46 -0.55 28.01
CA THR A 670 -5.27 0.37 27.22
C THR A 670 -4.93 0.32 25.75
N ASP A 671 -5.95 0.53 24.95
CA ASP A 671 -5.84 0.87 23.53
C ASP A 671 -5.37 2.31 23.41
N ILE A 672 -4.22 2.55 22.78
CA ILE A 672 -3.69 3.88 22.51
C ILE A 672 -3.70 4.20 21.00
N SER A 673 -4.55 3.53 20.23
CA SER A 673 -4.79 3.87 18.83
C SER A 673 -5.19 5.34 18.70
N PRO A 674 -4.82 6.02 17.62
CA PRO A 674 -5.01 7.48 17.50
C PRO A 674 -6.45 7.95 17.73
N GLY A 675 -7.45 7.17 17.28
CA GLY A 675 -8.86 7.50 17.47
C GLY A 675 -9.28 7.56 18.94
N THR A 676 -8.63 6.79 19.83
CA THR A 676 -8.90 6.84 21.28
C THR A 676 -8.51 8.18 21.90
N GLN A 677 -7.78 9.01 21.16
CA GLN A 677 -7.37 10.34 21.55
C GLN A 677 -8.39 11.43 21.20
N GLU A 678 -9.48 11.10 20.50
CA GLU A 678 -10.60 12.01 20.25
C GLU A 678 -11.18 12.55 21.56
N GLU A 679 -11.50 13.83 21.59
CA GLU A 679 -11.91 14.49 22.83
C GLU A 679 -13.17 13.87 23.44
N LEU A 680 -14.17 13.53 22.62
CA LEU A 680 -15.39 12.84 23.11
C LEU A 680 -15.10 11.45 23.68
N ILE A 681 -14.15 10.72 23.10
CA ILE A 681 -13.75 9.41 23.62
C ILE A 681 -13.01 9.57 24.94
N LYS A 682 -12.09 10.54 25.06
CA LYS A 682 -11.41 10.84 26.34
C LYS A 682 -12.36 11.24 27.44
N LEU A 683 -13.43 11.98 27.14
CA LEU A 683 -14.47 12.32 28.13
C LEU A 683 -15.23 11.09 28.61
N ARG A 684 -15.48 10.12 27.74
CA ARG A 684 -16.15 8.86 28.11
C ARG A 684 -15.21 7.88 28.81
N PHE A 685 -13.93 7.89 28.48
CA PHE A 685 -12.90 7.02 29.02
C PHE A 685 -11.74 7.83 29.61
N PRO A 686 -11.95 8.45 30.77
CA PRO A 686 -10.95 9.36 31.37
C PRO A 686 -9.62 8.67 31.76
N ASN A 687 -9.65 7.35 31.98
CA ASN A 687 -8.48 6.54 32.31
C ASN A 687 -7.88 5.86 31.07
N GLY A 688 -8.36 6.15 29.86
CA GLY A 688 -8.02 5.48 28.62
C GLY A 688 -9.04 4.42 28.22
N VAL A 689 -9.07 4.07 26.94
CA VAL A 689 -9.95 3.02 26.42
C VAL A 689 -9.35 1.66 26.78
N PRO A 690 -10.07 0.79 27.50
CA PRO A 690 -9.59 -0.55 27.81
C PRO A 690 -9.28 -1.39 26.57
N ALA A 691 -8.18 -2.12 26.59
CA ALA A 691 -7.92 -3.18 25.63
C ALA A 691 -8.79 -4.40 25.98
N VAL A 692 -9.46 -4.97 24.98
CA VAL A 692 -10.38 -6.10 25.12
C VAL A 692 -9.96 -7.27 24.23
N SER A 693 -10.53 -8.45 24.47
CA SER A 693 -10.27 -9.66 23.68
C SER A 693 -10.67 -9.47 22.22
N ASP A 694 -10.02 -10.20 21.32
CA ASP A 694 -10.32 -10.15 19.88
C ASP A 694 -11.76 -10.59 19.56
N SER A 695 -12.33 -11.51 20.34
CA SER A 695 -13.72 -11.98 20.19
C SER A 695 -14.77 -10.90 20.45
N ASP A 696 -14.45 -9.93 21.29
CA ASP A 696 -15.37 -8.85 21.66
C ASP A 696 -15.17 -7.57 20.86
N MET A 697 -14.16 -7.57 19.98
CA MET A 697 -13.67 -6.37 19.31
C MET A 697 -14.76 -5.63 18.53
N THR A 698 -15.55 -6.32 17.73
CA THR A 698 -16.63 -5.68 16.95
C THR A 698 -17.63 -4.96 17.84
N ALA A 699 -18.13 -5.62 18.87
CA ALA A 699 -19.09 -5.02 19.82
C ALA A 699 -18.45 -3.86 20.61
N TRP A 700 -17.18 -4.01 20.97
CA TRP A 700 -16.43 -2.97 21.68
C TRP A 700 -16.22 -1.72 20.83
N MET A 701 -15.81 -1.86 19.56
CA MET A 701 -15.60 -0.73 18.65
C MET A 701 -16.91 0.01 18.33
N THR A 702 -18.02 -0.71 18.18
CA THR A 702 -19.33 -0.08 18.00
C THR A 702 -19.77 0.70 19.25
N TYR A 703 -19.47 0.23 20.45
CA TYR A 703 -19.66 1.00 21.67
C TYR A 703 -18.76 2.23 21.73
N VAL A 704 -17.48 2.10 21.41
CA VAL A 704 -16.52 3.21 21.51
C VAL A 704 -16.82 4.30 20.46
N TYR A 705 -16.98 3.93 19.18
CA TYR A 705 -17.06 4.88 18.07
C TYR A 705 -18.49 5.20 17.62
N ASN A 706 -19.41 4.23 17.63
CA ASN A 706 -20.80 4.43 17.21
C ASN A 706 -21.75 4.71 18.37
N GLN A 707 -21.25 4.70 19.61
CA GLN A 707 -22.01 5.01 20.84
C GLN A 707 -23.20 4.05 21.08
N TYR A 708 -23.04 2.77 20.70
CA TYR A 708 -23.98 1.72 21.04
C TYR A 708 -23.91 1.43 22.55
N GLU A 709 -24.83 0.61 23.06
CA GLU A 709 -24.77 0.16 24.45
C GLU A 709 -23.47 -0.58 24.74
N GLN A 710 -22.96 -0.42 25.96
CA GLN A 710 -21.77 -1.15 26.38
C GLN A 710 -22.07 -2.66 26.39
N PRO A 711 -21.26 -3.50 25.76
CA PRO A 711 -21.43 -4.94 25.84
C PRO A 711 -21.37 -5.42 27.28
N ALA A 712 -22.29 -6.33 27.67
CA ALA A 712 -22.42 -6.79 29.06
C ALA A 712 -21.27 -7.71 29.51
N ASP A 713 -20.81 -8.57 28.59
CA ASP A 713 -19.86 -9.65 28.89
C ASP A 713 -18.56 -9.45 28.09
N VAL A 714 -17.81 -8.38 28.38
CA VAL A 714 -16.53 -8.07 27.72
C VAL A 714 -15.39 -8.79 28.46
N THR A 715 -14.64 -9.56 27.71
CA THR A 715 -13.42 -10.21 28.18
C THR A 715 -12.22 -9.29 27.99
N GLY A 716 -11.40 -9.13 29.01
CA GLY A 716 -10.14 -8.38 28.93
C GLY A 716 -9.01 -9.18 28.27
N VAL A 717 -7.82 -8.64 28.33
CA VAL A 717 -6.61 -9.23 27.75
C VAL A 717 -5.71 -9.88 28.80
N PRO A 718 -4.96 -10.96 28.46
CA PRO A 718 -4.02 -11.59 29.39
C PRO A 718 -2.77 -10.74 29.59
N VAL A 719 -2.32 -10.63 30.83
CA VAL A 719 -1.09 -9.96 31.24
C VAL A 719 -0.16 -10.98 31.88
N LYS A 720 1.00 -11.19 31.28
CA LYS A 720 2.07 -12.03 31.82
C LYS A 720 2.84 -11.25 32.88
N ILE A 721 3.11 -11.89 34.02
CA ILE A 721 3.80 -11.26 35.16
C ILE A 721 5.05 -12.05 35.49
N GLU A 722 6.17 -11.35 35.48
CA GLU A 722 7.50 -11.91 35.60
C GLU A 722 8.30 -11.12 36.62
N ILE A 723 9.26 -11.75 37.27
CA ILE A 723 10.15 -11.13 38.22
C ILE A 723 11.61 -11.53 37.97
N VAL A 724 12.50 -10.63 38.33
CA VAL A 724 13.92 -10.98 38.56
C VAL A 724 14.18 -10.73 40.04
N ASP A 725 14.54 -11.78 40.76
CA ASP A 725 14.82 -11.71 42.21
C ASP A 725 16.17 -11.03 42.52
N PRO A 726 16.51 -10.70 43.79
CA PRO A 726 17.78 -10.09 44.16
C PRO A 726 19.01 -10.94 43.82
N ASN A 727 18.86 -12.23 43.58
CA ASN A 727 19.94 -13.12 43.13
C ASN A 727 20.10 -13.18 41.61
N GLY A 728 19.25 -12.45 40.85
CA GLY A 728 19.28 -12.44 39.41
C GLY A 728 18.50 -13.59 38.76
N HIS A 729 17.70 -14.35 39.53
CA HIS A 729 16.84 -15.39 38.96
C HIS A 729 15.59 -14.78 38.31
N TYR A 730 15.38 -15.10 37.05
CA TYR A 730 14.19 -14.75 36.32
C TYR A 730 13.11 -15.84 36.53
N GLU A 731 11.89 -15.40 36.83
CA GLU A 731 10.75 -16.29 37.04
C GLU A 731 9.47 -15.70 36.47
N TRP A 732 8.72 -16.50 35.73
CA TRP A 732 7.32 -16.22 35.40
C TRP A 732 6.46 -16.64 36.57
N ILE A 733 5.80 -15.68 37.24
CA ILE A 733 5.02 -15.93 38.46
C ILE A 733 3.53 -16.10 38.20
N GLY A 734 3.03 -15.80 36.98
CA GLY A 734 1.66 -16.04 36.58
C GLY A 734 1.13 -15.09 35.52
N THR A 735 -0.17 -15.24 35.25
CA THR A 735 -0.91 -14.41 34.29
C THR A 735 -2.16 -13.86 35.00
N ALA A 736 -2.47 -12.59 34.75
CA ALA A 736 -3.73 -11.95 35.15
C ALA A 736 -4.51 -11.58 33.89
N THR A 737 -5.85 -11.62 33.96
CA THR A 737 -6.69 -11.08 32.87
C THR A 737 -7.25 -9.74 33.30
N THR A 738 -7.27 -8.76 32.40
CA THR A 738 -7.85 -7.45 32.70
C THR A 738 -9.38 -7.55 32.83
N ASP A 739 -9.96 -6.65 33.62
CA ASP A 739 -11.41 -6.47 33.69
C ASP A 739 -11.95 -5.60 32.52
N VAL A 740 -13.27 -5.39 32.49
CA VAL A 740 -13.93 -4.53 31.48
C VAL A 740 -13.44 -3.07 31.47
N TYR A 741 -12.78 -2.65 32.53
CA TYR A 741 -12.15 -1.33 32.63
C TYR A 741 -10.67 -1.34 32.28
N GLY A 742 -10.14 -2.49 31.87
CA GLY A 742 -8.75 -2.70 31.50
C GLY A 742 -7.81 -2.92 32.67
N ASN A 743 -8.30 -2.98 33.92
CA ASN A 743 -7.47 -3.15 35.10
C ASN A 743 -7.09 -4.62 35.31
N TYR A 744 -5.88 -4.86 35.77
CA TYR A 744 -5.43 -6.15 36.23
C TYR A 744 -4.83 -6.05 37.66
N GLY A 745 -4.90 -7.16 38.39
CA GLY A 745 -4.26 -7.28 39.67
C GLY A 745 -3.68 -8.67 39.87
N TYR A 746 -2.49 -8.72 40.45
CA TYR A 746 -1.83 -9.99 40.78
C TYR A 746 -1.16 -9.93 42.12
N SER A 747 -1.30 -10.99 42.95
CA SER A 747 -0.69 -11.07 44.26
C SER A 747 0.41 -12.15 44.27
N PHE A 748 1.62 -11.75 44.73
CA PHE A 748 2.70 -12.71 44.96
C PHE A 748 3.39 -12.47 46.29
N ARG A 749 4.19 -13.44 46.73
CA ARG A 749 4.92 -13.38 48.01
C ARG A 749 6.39 -13.53 47.78
N PRO A 750 7.14 -12.44 47.80
CA PRO A 750 8.60 -12.45 47.72
C PRO A 750 9.21 -13.14 48.93
N GLN A 751 10.13 -14.07 48.70
CA GLN A 751 10.77 -14.84 49.77
C GLN A 751 12.18 -14.36 50.10
N VAL A 752 12.81 -13.59 49.23
CA VAL A 752 14.20 -13.12 49.35
C VAL A 752 14.22 -11.65 49.64
N GLU A 753 15.06 -11.22 50.59
CA GLU A 753 15.30 -9.80 50.91
C GLU A 753 16.10 -9.12 49.76
N GLY A 754 15.77 -7.87 49.47
CA GLY A 754 16.47 -7.09 48.47
C GLY A 754 15.56 -6.55 47.38
N GLN A 755 16.19 -6.11 46.28
CA GLN A 755 15.46 -5.48 45.20
C GLN A 755 14.99 -6.50 44.14
N TYR A 756 13.71 -6.51 43.83
CA TYR A 756 13.09 -7.24 42.71
C TYR A 756 12.83 -6.29 41.55
N LEU A 757 13.11 -6.74 40.34
CA LEU A 757 12.56 -6.17 39.12
C LEU A 757 11.26 -6.89 38.81
N ILE A 758 10.16 -6.16 38.67
CA ILE A 758 8.86 -6.67 38.24
C ILE A 758 8.66 -6.28 36.79
N ILE A 759 8.24 -7.23 35.97
CA ILE A 759 7.96 -7.05 34.56
C ILE A 759 6.52 -7.51 34.30
N THR A 760 5.72 -6.67 33.65
CA THR A 760 4.40 -7.08 33.17
C THR A 760 4.33 -6.86 31.68
N THR A 761 3.87 -7.88 30.97
CA THR A 761 3.81 -7.91 29.51
C THR A 761 2.43 -8.31 29.03
N PHE A 762 1.84 -7.49 28.19
CA PHE A 762 0.81 -7.90 27.27
C PHE A 762 1.49 -8.25 25.95
N GLU A 763 1.46 -9.52 25.57
CA GLU A 763 2.18 -10.00 24.37
C GLU A 763 1.58 -9.51 23.05
N GLY A 764 0.38 -8.90 23.13
CA GLY A 764 -0.41 -8.50 21.97
C GLY A 764 -1.47 -9.53 21.61
N SER A 765 -2.25 -9.20 20.58
CA SER A 765 -3.31 -10.06 20.05
C SER A 765 -3.45 -9.80 18.54
N ALA A 766 -4.49 -10.31 17.91
CA ALA A 766 -4.81 -9.95 16.53
C ALA A 766 -5.14 -8.45 16.39
N SER A 767 -5.74 -7.84 17.42
CA SER A 767 -6.12 -6.41 17.44
C SER A 767 -5.00 -5.47 17.85
N TYR A 768 -4.09 -5.92 18.69
CA TYR A 768 -3.10 -5.03 19.33
C TYR A 768 -1.67 -5.53 19.22
N TYR A 769 -0.75 -4.59 19.02
CA TYR A 769 0.66 -4.84 19.29
C TYR A 769 0.91 -4.91 20.79
N GLY A 770 1.89 -5.71 21.18
CA GLY A 770 2.24 -5.92 22.59
C GLY A 770 2.81 -4.69 23.27
N SER A 771 2.73 -4.68 24.60
CA SER A 771 3.32 -3.64 25.44
C SER A 771 3.90 -4.21 26.74
N THR A 772 4.94 -3.58 27.29
CA THR A 772 5.63 -4.02 28.50
C THR A 772 5.84 -2.86 29.45
N SER A 773 5.68 -3.10 30.76
CA SER A 773 5.99 -2.13 31.80
C SER A 773 6.83 -2.79 32.90
N THR A 774 7.73 -2.03 33.48
CA THR A 774 8.63 -2.51 34.54
C THR A 774 8.65 -1.58 35.74
N THR A 775 8.83 -2.15 36.94
CA THR A 775 9.06 -1.39 38.16
C THR A 775 9.97 -2.17 39.11
N TYR A 776 10.47 -1.49 40.13
CA TYR A 776 11.26 -2.11 41.17
C TYR A 776 10.53 -2.03 42.52
N ILE A 777 10.65 -3.12 43.33
CA ILE A 777 10.22 -3.12 44.70
C ILE A 777 11.40 -3.56 45.58
N THR A 778 11.49 -3.01 46.80
CA THR A 778 12.48 -3.45 47.79
C THR A 778 11.78 -4.22 48.89
N ILE A 779 12.30 -5.39 49.19
CA ILE A 779 11.78 -6.30 50.18
C ILE A 779 12.69 -6.22 51.40
N ASP A 780 12.13 -5.77 52.52
CA ASP A 780 12.81 -5.67 53.82
C ASP A 780 12.90 -7.04 54.52
N PRO A 781 13.85 -7.24 55.44
CA PRO A 781 13.91 -8.43 56.25
C PRO A 781 12.57 -8.73 56.96
N ALA A 782 12.24 -9.99 57.09
CA ALA A 782 11.11 -10.37 57.95
C ALA A 782 11.33 -9.87 59.37
N PRO A 783 10.32 -9.32 60.04
CA PRO A 783 10.46 -8.90 61.42
C PRO A 783 10.94 -10.07 62.31
N THR A 784 12.04 -9.86 62.96
CA THR A 784 12.54 -10.85 63.90
C THR A 784 11.43 -11.13 64.92
N PRO A 785 11.05 -12.43 65.17
CA PRO A 785 10.11 -12.73 66.23
C PRO A 785 10.53 -12.13 67.53
N ALA A 786 9.67 -11.38 68.20
CA ALA A 786 9.99 -10.86 69.50
C ALA A 786 10.45 -12.04 70.43
N ALA A 787 11.62 -11.91 71.04
CA ALA A 787 12.08 -12.89 71.97
C ALA A 787 10.96 -13.16 72.99
N PRO A 788 10.71 -14.42 73.36
CA PRO A 788 9.74 -14.72 74.40
C PRO A 788 10.03 -13.84 75.61
N ILE A 789 9.06 -13.08 76.09
CA ILE A 789 9.14 -12.33 77.28
C ILE A 789 9.31 -13.39 78.39
N GLU A 790 10.51 -13.49 78.97
CA GLU A 790 10.68 -14.26 80.19
C GLU A 790 9.69 -13.75 81.26
N PRO A 791 8.93 -14.63 81.93
CA PRO A 791 7.98 -14.17 82.94
C PRO A 791 8.73 -13.43 84.06
N GLU A 792 8.45 -12.14 84.21
CA GLU A 792 8.95 -11.36 85.36
C GLU A 792 8.48 -12.04 86.66
N GLU A 793 9.44 -12.32 87.55
CA GLU A 793 9.11 -12.75 88.95
C GLU A 793 8.16 -11.73 89.59
N PRO A 794 7.14 -12.20 90.33
CA PRO A 794 6.13 -11.31 90.91
C PRO A 794 6.76 -10.32 91.91
N GLU A 795 6.73 -9.06 91.53
CA GLU A 795 7.07 -7.99 92.44
C GLU A 795 6.09 -7.90 93.66
N THR A 796 6.61 -7.68 94.79
CA THR A 796 5.89 -7.51 96.08
C THR A 796 4.96 -6.27 95.99
N PRO A 797 3.76 -6.31 96.65
CA PRO A 797 2.70 -5.34 96.51
C PRO A 797 3.07 -4.03 97.10
N VAL A 798 3.12 -2.97 96.28
CA VAL A 798 3.25 -1.56 96.62
C VAL A 798 1.83 -1.01 96.98
N ALA A 799 1.72 -0.25 98.09
CA ALA A 799 0.52 0.39 98.58
C ALA A 799 -0.23 1.26 97.54
N PRO A 800 -1.56 1.44 97.69
CA PRO A 800 -2.38 2.11 96.70
C PRO A 800 -2.06 3.59 96.62
N ILE A 801 -1.79 4.09 95.44
CA ILE A 801 -1.72 5.51 95.08
C ILE A 801 -3.12 5.98 94.75
N GLU A 802 -3.56 7.09 95.32
CA GLU A 802 -4.81 7.80 95.08
C GLU A 802 -4.91 8.16 93.59
N PRO A 803 -6.15 8.11 93.03
CA PRO A 803 -6.36 8.40 91.60
C PRO A 803 -6.16 9.90 91.30
N THR A 804 -5.16 10.22 90.44
CA THR A 804 -5.07 11.53 89.79
C THR A 804 -6.16 11.70 88.77
N GLN A 805 -6.88 12.81 88.82
CA GLN A 805 -7.91 13.18 87.84
C GLN A 805 -7.32 13.23 86.41
N PRO A 806 -8.11 12.82 85.37
CA PRO A 806 -7.65 12.89 84.03
C PRO A 806 -7.54 14.35 83.53
N GLU A 807 -6.39 14.70 82.94
CA GLU A 807 -6.19 15.98 82.29
C GLU A 807 -7.17 16.13 81.12
N THR A 808 -7.94 17.24 81.13
CA THR A 808 -8.80 17.58 80.04
C THR A 808 -8.06 17.82 78.75
N PRO A 809 -8.48 17.33 77.57
CA PRO A 809 -7.82 17.59 76.30
C PRO A 809 -7.82 19.11 75.99
N LEU A 810 -6.70 19.62 75.49
CA LEU A 810 -6.44 21.03 75.21
C LEU A 810 -7.35 21.64 74.14
N ILE A 811 -8.11 20.85 73.41
CA ILE A 811 -9.08 21.32 72.42
C ILE A 811 -10.41 20.59 72.65
N THR A 812 -11.42 21.34 73.00
CA THR A 812 -12.81 20.82 73.12
C THR A 812 -13.41 20.66 71.73
N THR A 813 -14.41 19.77 71.61
CA THR A 813 -15.10 19.50 70.34
C THR A 813 -15.71 20.79 69.77
N GLU A 814 -16.10 21.72 70.62
CA GLU A 814 -16.67 23.04 70.26
C GLU A 814 -15.63 23.94 69.62
N ILE A 815 -14.33 23.93 70.06
CA ILE A 815 -13.25 24.69 69.42
C ILE A 815 -12.90 24.10 68.06
N ALA A 816 -12.89 22.77 67.93
CA ALA A 816 -12.65 22.11 66.62
C ALA A 816 -13.74 22.43 65.62
N ILE A 817 -15.01 22.47 66.00
CA ILE A 817 -16.13 22.91 65.17
C ILE A 817 -16.01 24.37 64.74
N VAL A 818 -15.64 25.27 65.64
CA VAL A 818 -15.43 26.70 65.33
C VAL A 818 -14.30 26.92 64.36
N ILE A 819 -13.19 26.16 64.45
CA ILE A 819 -12.08 26.22 63.51
C ILE A 819 -12.53 25.70 62.14
N ALA A 820 -13.29 24.61 62.04
CA ALA A 820 -13.80 24.06 60.79
C ALA A 820 -14.78 25.01 60.08
N VAL A 821 -15.69 25.65 60.84
CA VAL A 821 -16.64 26.62 60.30
C VAL A 821 -15.90 27.90 59.81
N ALA A 822 -14.87 28.36 60.52
CA ALA A 822 -14.08 29.50 60.07
C ALA A 822 -13.31 29.19 58.79
N ALA A 823 -12.72 27.98 58.62
CA ALA A 823 -12.02 27.56 57.45
C ALA A 823 -12.93 27.47 56.20
N VAL A 824 -14.13 26.91 56.37
CA VAL A 824 -15.15 26.82 55.27
C VAL A 824 -15.63 28.23 54.89
N SER A 825 -15.78 29.13 55.84
CA SER A 825 -16.23 30.51 55.56
C SER A 825 -15.14 31.29 54.78
N VAL A 826 -13.86 31.15 55.11
CA VAL A 826 -12.76 31.76 54.37
C VAL A 826 -12.65 31.26 52.95
N ILE A 827 -12.84 29.93 52.73
CA ILE A 827 -12.82 29.30 51.40
C ILE A 827 -14.02 29.80 50.57
N GLY A 828 -15.21 29.88 51.18
CA GLY A 828 -16.41 30.39 50.54
C GLY A 828 -16.27 31.87 50.10
N VAL A 829 -15.69 32.72 50.93
CA VAL A 829 -15.44 34.15 50.59
C VAL A 829 -14.37 34.25 49.49
N ALA A 830 -13.33 33.45 49.49
CA ALA A 830 -12.31 33.43 48.44
C ALA A 830 -12.89 32.95 47.09
N ALA A 831 -13.73 31.92 47.08
CA ALA A 831 -14.41 31.41 45.91
C ALA A 831 -15.41 32.44 45.34
N TYR A 832 -16.19 33.11 46.20
CA TYR A 832 -17.10 34.18 45.82
C TYR A 832 -16.33 35.37 45.17
N TRP A 833 -15.19 35.76 45.74
CA TRP A 833 -14.35 36.84 45.18
C TRP A 833 -13.72 36.49 43.83
N MET A 834 -13.31 35.22 43.64
CA MET A 834 -12.80 34.74 42.35
C MET A 834 -13.86 34.66 41.26
N LEU A 835 -15.09 34.31 41.60
CA LEU A 835 -16.22 34.30 40.67
C LEU A 835 -16.72 35.70 40.27
N ARG A 836 -16.43 36.72 41.05
CA ARG A 836 -16.85 38.12 40.77
C ARG A 836 -15.81 38.89 39.93
N ARG A 837 -14.67 38.31 39.64
CA ARG A 837 -13.57 38.90 38.84
C ARG A 837 -13.47 38.35 37.40
N LYS A 838 -14.42 37.57 36.96
CA LYS A 838 -14.57 37.15 35.56
C LYS A 838 -15.68 37.96 34.86
#